data_2c4d822e5bc69eac2983f0db08feec9a
#
_entry.id   2c4d822e5bc69eac2983f0db08feec9a
#
_cell.length_a   1.000
_cell.length_b   1.000
_cell.length_c   1.000
_cell.angle_alpha   90.00
_cell.angle_beta   90.00
_cell.angle_gamma   90.00
#
_symmetry.space_group_name_H-M   'P 1'
#
loop_
_entity.id
_entity.type
_entity.pdbx_description
1 polymer ?
#
loop_
_entity_poly.entity_id
_entity_poly.type
_entity_poly.pdbx_seq_one_letter_code
_entity_poly.pdbx_strand_id
1 'polypeptide(L)'
;MLMQLKRLMTPLLVLAALLMPFTAGAQQLAPIPVDPAVKIGTLPNGLTYIIRKNTEPKGRAHFYIAQKVGSILEEDNQQGLAHFLEHMAFNGTKHFPGKNLIGFLERIGCRFGADLNAYTAFDETVYTVMDAPTDKGNEIIDSCILILHDWSSNIELLGSEIDEERGVIHEEWRVSNNADIRNFKKLLPIILPNNKYANRLPIGTMEVVDHFEHQAIRDFYHKWYRPDLQGIIIVGDLDPDYVEAKIKEYFADIPKRENPAERYYVKIEDNEKPIAAIATDKEATATRLLLMYKHEAQTPEMKASVLGAATNYLDAIVSNIFSERFREITRKPNAPFLGANAYRGEMLGFAKTKDAFQILAATKDGAWEEALKALVTEVEEVNRYGFLESEYERAKTNVLKMYENLYNERNKRTNSAYVEEYKSYFLDGGYIPGIEGEKALIDQIAASLTLNDVNKYVKELITDGKNLVMYITGPEKDGITYPTPEQMIAAYTKYATANIEARKEEVISTTLIDTPLKGGKIVSEKKNGKFGTTELKLNNGVTVYIKPTDFKDDDIRLSGITHGGNYLYTKPEDILQTHVLDDIFGVSKVGKFTRTELRKAMTGRSASVSVSVGDFTTSVSGFSTIRDFETMLQLVYLNQTALSEDMEAFQSYKEQQIAALKMMERNPLSSVSDSISYLLYGNSLRNRVLKEADYNAINYTRALNMVRERVGSANGFKYFIVGNVDIEAAKPLIAKYLGSIPKGKAPKEMDRKKDEKHRTGKMTIEYKRDFDTPTAIVLDALFGSVQYDQKALLTSSILNSVLDQTLIASIRERESGTYSPYAGVNVQEFPEQETGITIQFFCDPLKAASLNDVVYAEMDKLVKEGIDQTTFDKAVTSMKKRHAEALRENDYWLSQIQRYFFRGRNYVDNYDAILNSITTKDVADMLQKVITSGNRLELILRSNQTEADKK
;
A
#
# COMPACT_ATOMS: atom_id res chain seq x y z
N MET A 1 5.20 -45.66 -12.65
CA MET A 1 6.66 -45.74 -12.77
C MET A 1 7.25 -44.69 -13.71
N LEU A 2 6.67 -44.37 -14.85
CA LEU A 2 7.14 -43.27 -15.73
C LEU A 2 6.88 -41.86 -15.19
N MET A 3 5.86 -41.63 -14.34
CA MET A 3 5.58 -40.33 -13.71
C MET A 3 6.51 -40.00 -12.53
N GLN A 4 7.07 -41.01 -11.87
CA GLN A 4 8.04 -40.80 -10.79
C GLN A 4 9.46 -40.52 -11.31
N LEU A 5 9.81 -41.05 -12.50
CA LEU A 5 11.11 -40.72 -13.12
C LEU A 5 11.19 -39.27 -13.65
N LYS A 6 10.08 -38.70 -14.13
CA LYS A 6 10.06 -37.27 -14.58
C LYS A 6 10.25 -36.29 -13.39
N ARG A 7 9.78 -36.63 -12.18
CA ARG A 7 9.97 -35.79 -10.99
C ARG A 7 11.40 -35.82 -10.43
N LEU A 8 12.19 -36.83 -10.78
CA LEU A 8 13.59 -36.94 -10.35
C LEU A 8 14.61 -36.37 -11.34
N MET A 9 14.22 -36.14 -12.60
CA MET A 9 15.14 -35.63 -13.63
C MET A 9 15.24 -34.10 -13.65
N THR A 10 14.23 -33.38 -13.18
CA THR A 10 14.23 -31.89 -13.15
C THR A 10 15.28 -31.30 -12.17
N PRO A 11 15.47 -31.86 -10.96
CA PRO A 11 16.51 -31.33 -10.05
C PRO A 11 17.94 -31.67 -10.51
N LEU A 12 18.14 -32.74 -11.29
CA LEU A 12 19.47 -33.12 -11.75
C LEU A 12 20.02 -32.25 -12.89
N LEU A 13 19.12 -31.70 -13.73
CA LEU A 13 19.51 -30.80 -14.82
C LEU A 13 19.88 -29.40 -14.31
N VAL A 14 19.23 -28.92 -13.24
CA VAL A 14 19.57 -27.64 -12.59
C VAL A 14 20.88 -27.77 -11.79
N LEU A 15 21.11 -28.92 -11.14
CA LEU A 15 22.36 -29.19 -10.42
C LEU A 15 23.59 -29.26 -11.37
N ALA A 16 23.41 -29.72 -12.59
CA ALA A 16 24.49 -29.76 -13.58
C ALA A 16 24.90 -28.37 -14.10
N ALA A 17 23.97 -27.43 -14.13
CA ALA A 17 24.26 -26.05 -14.53
C ALA A 17 25.05 -25.26 -13.45
N LEU A 18 24.86 -25.60 -12.15
CA LEU A 18 25.53 -24.94 -11.01
C LEU A 18 26.93 -25.50 -10.70
N LEU A 19 27.28 -26.67 -11.24
CA LEU A 19 28.56 -27.35 -10.97
C LEU A 19 29.63 -27.12 -12.03
N MET A 20 29.37 -26.32 -13.08
CA MET A 20 30.40 -26.01 -14.09
C MET A 20 31.26 -24.85 -13.63
N PRO A 21 32.61 -24.98 -13.69
CA PRO A 21 33.54 -23.87 -13.40
C PRO A 21 33.34 -22.73 -14.40
N PHE A 22 33.25 -21.51 -13.90
CA PHE A 22 33.19 -20.29 -14.73
C PHE A 22 34.41 -20.17 -15.65
N THR A 23 34.30 -20.69 -16.87
CA THR A 23 35.23 -20.41 -17.95
C THR A 23 34.64 -19.34 -18.86
N ALA A 24 35.38 -18.28 -19.09
CA ALA A 24 35.00 -17.16 -19.95
C ALA A 24 34.82 -17.64 -21.40
N GLY A 25 33.58 -17.80 -21.81
CA GLY A 25 33.12 -18.06 -23.15
C GLY A 25 31.61 -17.86 -23.16
N ALA A 26 31.05 -17.24 -24.18
CA ALA A 26 29.62 -16.97 -24.33
C ALA A 26 28.76 -18.22 -24.10
N GLN A 27 28.57 -18.63 -22.85
CA GLN A 27 27.61 -19.66 -22.49
C GLN A 27 26.23 -19.02 -22.61
N GLN A 28 25.39 -19.56 -23.46
CA GLN A 28 23.97 -19.28 -23.50
C GLN A 28 23.40 -19.56 -22.10
N LEU A 29 22.95 -18.52 -21.40
CA LEU A 29 22.36 -18.65 -20.08
C LEU A 29 21.09 -19.52 -20.23
N ALA A 30 21.07 -20.68 -19.56
CA ALA A 30 19.91 -21.56 -19.64
C ALA A 30 18.70 -20.89 -19.00
N PRO A 31 17.59 -20.71 -19.71
CA PRO A 31 16.40 -20.09 -19.17
C PRO A 31 15.76 -21.01 -18.11
N ILE A 32 15.20 -20.41 -17.08
CA ILE A 32 14.40 -21.11 -16.08
C ILE A 32 13.10 -21.56 -16.73
N PRO A 33 12.68 -22.84 -16.55
CA PRO A 33 11.44 -23.35 -17.13
C PRO A 33 10.21 -22.55 -16.64
N VAL A 34 9.27 -22.31 -17.54
CA VAL A 34 7.97 -21.70 -17.20
C VAL A 34 7.10 -22.72 -16.48
N ASP A 35 6.27 -22.25 -15.53
CA ASP A 35 5.25 -23.05 -14.85
C ASP A 35 4.32 -23.73 -15.86
N PRO A 36 4.21 -25.06 -15.88
CA PRO A 36 3.34 -25.76 -16.83
C PRO A 36 1.84 -25.46 -16.66
N ALA A 37 1.43 -24.82 -15.55
CA ALA A 37 0.06 -24.37 -15.35
C ALA A 37 -0.26 -23.06 -16.09
N VAL A 38 0.74 -22.42 -16.68
CA VAL A 38 0.58 -21.17 -17.43
C VAL A 38 0.57 -21.47 -18.92
N LYS A 39 -0.45 -20.99 -19.60
CA LYS A 39 -0.57 -21.08 -21.07
C LYS A 39 -0.08 -19.76 -21.67
N ILE A 40 1.04 -19.80 -22.39
CA ILE A 40 1.62 -18.65 -23.08
C ILE A 40 1.60 -18.91 -24.59
N GLY A 41 1.21 -17.92 -25.36
CA GLY A 41 1.26 -17.99 -26.83
C GLY A 41 1.40 -16.60 -27.46
N THR A 42 1.69 -16.60 -28.74
CA THR A 42 1.77 -15.42 -29.59
C THR A 42 0.91 -15.62 -30.83
N LEU A 43 0.03 -14.65 -31.08
CA LEU A 43 -0.81 -14.67 -32.29
C LEU A 43 0.01 -14.32 -33.54
N PRO A 44 -0.49 -14.65 -34.75
CA PRO A 44 0.21 -14.35 -36.02
C PRO A 44 0.50 -12.84 -36.21
N ASN A 45 -0.30 -11.97 -35.60
CA ASN A 45 -0.11 -10.52 -35.65
C ASN A 45 0.94 -9.98 -34.63
N GLY A 46 1.47 -10.86 -33.76
CA GLY A 46 2.51 -10.52 -32.77
C GLY A 46 2.01 -10.35 -31.34
N LEU A 47 0.69 -10.32 -31.11
CA LEU A 47 0.11 -10.18 -29.78
C LEU A 47 0.45 -11.39 -28.89
N THR A 48 0.96 -11.13 -27.71
CA THR A 48 1.24 -12.16 -26.70
C THR A 48 0.04 -12.34 -25.77
N TYR A 49 -0.25 -13.59 -25.38
CA TYR A 49 -1.23 -13.86 -24.33
C TYR A 49 -0.67 -14.81 -23.27
N ILE A 50 -1.10 -14.60 -22.04
CA ILE A 50 -0.73 -15.38 -20.84
C ILE A 50 -2.04 -15.69 -20.10
N ILE A 51 -2.34 -16.98 -19.94
CA ILE A 51 -3.58 -17.45 -19.34
C ILE A 51 -3.26 -18.44 -18.23
N ARG A 52 -3.90 -18.25 -17.06
CA ARG A 52 -3.81 -19.19 -15.94
C ARG A 52 -5.17 -19.44 -15.33
N LYS A 53 -5.51 -20.72 -15.12
CA LYS A 53 -6.61 -21.09 -14.25
C LYS A 53 -6.20 -20.90 -12.78
N ASN A 54 -7.00 -20.16 -12.02
CA ASN A 54 -6.87 -20.03 -10.56
C ASN A 54 -8.25 -19.87 -9.93
N THR A 55 -8.49 -20.49 -8.79
CA THR A 55 -9.80 -20.50 -8.12
C THR A 55 -9.81 -19.69 -6.81
N GLU A 56 -8.85 -18.80 -6.64
CA GLU A 56 -8.77 -17.91 -5.47
C GLU A 56 -8.75 -16.43 -5.91
N PRO A 57 -9.89 -15.76 -5.75
CA PRO A 57 -11.19 -16.25 -5.29
C PRO A 57 -11.95 -17.03 -6.37
N LYS A 58 -12.77 -18.01 -5.94
CA LYS A 58 -13.62 -18.81 -6.84
C LYS A 58 -14.66 -17.94 -7.55
N GLY A 59 -14.92 -18.26 -8.84
CA GLY A 59 -15.91 -17.56 -9.64
C GLY A 59 -15.50 -16.12 -10.01
N ARG A 60 -14.19 -15.82 -10.03
CA ARG A 60 -13.64 -14.51 -10.39
C ARG A 60 -12.47 -14.65 -11.34
N ALA A 61 -12.29 -13.63 -12.19
CA ALA A 61 -11.11 -13.52 -13.05
C ALA A 61 -10.67 -12.06 -13.22
N HIS A 62 -9.38 -11.90 -13.51
CA HIS A 62 -8.74 -10.64 -13.88
C HIS A 62 -8.40 -10.66 -15.36
N PHE A 63 -8.61 -9.54 -16.04
CA PHE A 63 -8.35 -9.33 -17.46
C PHE A 63 -7.50 -8.08 -17.62
N TYR A 64 -6.26 -8.26 -18.06
CA TYR A 64 -5.31 -7.16 -18.26
C TYR A 64 -4.86 -7.10 -19.71
N ILE A 65 -4.66 -5.90 -20.23
CA ILE A 65 -3.86 -5.69 -21.43
C ILE A 65 -2.72 -4.73 -21.09
N ALA A 66 -1.49 -5.18 -21.25
CA ALA A 66 -0.28 -4.42 -21.02
C ALA A 66 0.30 -3.98 -22.37
N GLN A 67 0.67 -2.71 -22.46
CA GLN A 67 1.27 -2.08 -23.64
C GLN A 67 2.72 -1.73 -23.32
N LYS A 68 3.68 -2.11 -24.16
CA LYS A 68 5.07 -1.62 -24.12
C LYS A 68 5.15 -0.21 -24.72
N VAL A 69 4.23 0.65 -24.35
CA VAL A 69 4.01 2.01 -24.88
C VAL A 69 3.74 2.93 -23.72
N GLY A 70 4.49 4.01 -23.62
CA GLY A 70 4.31 5.04 -22.61
C GLY A 70 4.81 6.39 -23.10
N SER A 71 4.92 7.33 -22.18
CA SER A 71 5.25 8.73 -22.49
C SER A 71 6.62 8.92 -23.17
N ILE A 72 7.56 7.99 -22.99
CA ILE A 72 8.90 8.05 -23.61
C ILE A 72 8.84 8.02 -25.14
N LEU A 73 7.77 7.49 -25.72
CA LEU A 73 7.58 7.39 -27.17
C LEU A 73 6.95 8.62 -27.80
N GLU A 74 6.51 9.57 -27.01
CA GLU A 74 5.90 10.83 -27.46
C GLU A 74 6.90 11.72 -28.19
N GLU A 75 6.43 12.41 -29.22
CA GLU A 75 7.14 13.54 -29.81
C GLU A 75 6.94 14.82 -28.95
N ASP A 76 7.67 15.91 -29.27
CA ASP A 76 7.61 17.12 -28.44
C ASP A 76 6.20 17.76 -28.38
N ASN A 77 5.44 17.66 -29.46
CA ASN A 77 4.04 18.12 -29.52
C ASN A 77 3.03 17.09 -29.00
N GLN A 78 3.49 15.99 -28.41
CA GLN A 78 2.66 14.91 -27.91
C GLN A 78 2.85 14.69 -26.40
N GLN A 79 3.53 15.58 -25.69
CA GLN A 79 3.81 15.42 -24.27
C GLN A 79 2.55 15.36 -23.44
N GLY A 80 2.28 14.17 -22.87
CA GLY A 80 1.07 13.84 -22.10
C GLY A 80 0.02 13.04 -22.88
N LEU A 81 0.22 12.78 -24.19
CA LEU A 81 -0.79 12.10 -25.00
C LEU A 81 -0.84 10.58 -24.76
N ALA A 82 0.21 9.96 -24.25
CA ALA A 82 0.15 8.57 -23.81
C ALA A 82 -0.83 8.42 -22.64
N HIS A 83 -0.78 9.31 -21.67
CA HIS A 83 -1.67 9.35 -20.53
C HIS A 83 -3.09 9.80 -20.94
N PHE A 84 -3.19 10.80 -21.79
CA PHE A 84 -4.47 11.23 -22.33
C PHE A 84 -5.20 10.11 -23.07
N LEU A 85 -4.47 9.29 -23.83
CA LEU A 85 -5.00 8.12 -24.53
C LEU A 85 -5.52 7.06 -23.55
N GLU A 86 -4.86 6.92 -22.39
CA GLU A 86 -5.36 6.06 -21.32
C GLU A 86 -6.76 6.46 -20.87
N HIS A 87 -7.02 7.75 -20.62
CA HIS A 87 -8.33 8.28 -20.28
C HIS A 87 -9.36 8.04 -21.40
N MET A 88 -8.95 8.27 -22.64
CA MET A 88 -9.84 8.05 -23.78
C MET A 88 -10.31 6.62 -23.95
N ALA A 89 -9.57 5.62 -23.41
CA ALA A 89 -9.99 4.24 -23.41
C ALA A 89 -11.27 3.95 -22.59
N PHE A 90 -11.64 4.88 -21.70
CA PHE A 90 -12.88 4.83 -20.90
C PHE A 90 -13.98 5.75 -21.45
N ASN A 91 -13.68 6.60 -22.44
CA ASN A 91 -14.58 7.58 -23.02
C ASN A 91 -15.22 7.13 -24.33
N GLY A 92 -15.08 5.86 -24.70
CA GLY A 92 -15.74 5.24 -25.83
C GLY A 92 -14.83 4.34 -26.65
N THR A 93 -15.35 3.19 -26.96
CA THR A 93 -14.76 2.23 -27.87
C THR A 93 -15.81 1.73 -28.85
N LYS A 94 -15.38 1.10 -29.93
CA LYS A 94 -16.25 0.65 -31.02
C LYS A 94 -17.47 -0.16 -30.57
N HIS A 95 -17.28 -1.07 -29.59
CA HIS A 95 -18.35 -1.93 -29.10
C HIS A 95 -18.98 -1.39 -27.81
N PHE A 96 -18.35 -0.43 -27.15
CA PHE A 96 -18.84 0.22 -25.94
C PHE A 96 -18.74 1.76 -26.10
N PRO A 97 -19.60 2.36 -26.92
CA PRO A 97 -19.56 3.81 -27.16
C PRO A 97 -19.85 4.63 -25.90
N GLY A 98 -19.19 5.76 -25.76
CA GLY A 98 -19.30 6.64 -24.59
C GLY A 98 -18.96 5.91 -23.28
N LYS A 99 -19.74 6.08 -22.25
CA LYS A 99 -19.52 5.46 -20.93
C LYS A 99 -20.11 4.04 -20.78
N ASN A 100 -20.50 3.39 -21.86
CA ASN A 100 -21.16 2.07 -21.82
C ASN A 100 -20.26 0.96 -21.25
N LEU A 101 -18.94 1.06 -21.43
CA LEU A 101 -17.96 0.15 -20.85
C LEU A 101 -18.03 0.17 -19.32
N ILE A 102 -17.91 1.35 -18.73
CA ILE A 102 -18.00 1.56 -17.29
C ILE A 102 -19.36 1.06 -16.79
N GLY A 103 -20.44 1.48 -17.44
CA GLY A 103 -21.80 1.08 -17.07
C GLY A 103 -22.03 -0.44 -17.13
N PHE A 104 -21.43 -1.15 -18.10
CA PHE A 104 -21.48 -2.62 -18.18
C PHE A 104 -20.74 -3.26 -16.99
N LEU A 105 -19.51 -2.87 -16.72
CA LEU A 105 -18.70 -3.44 -15.65
C LEU A 105 -19.28 -3.20 -14.26
N GLU A 106 -19.86 -2.01 -14.02
CA GLU A 106 -20.54 -1.73 -12.76
C GLU A 106 -21.81 -2.59 -12.57
N ARG A 107 -22.58 -2.88 -13.64
CA ARG A 107 -23.74 -3.77 -13.55
C ARG A 107 -23.37 -5.20 -13.14
N ILE A 108 -22.19 -5.67 -13.50
CA ILE A 108 -21.69 -6.99 -13.06
C ILE A 108 -20.98 -6.97 -11.71
N GLY A 109 -20.85 -5.78 -11.09
CA GLY A 109 -20.28 -5.59 -9.76
C GLY A 109 -18.82 -5.18 -9.72
N CYS A 110 -18.21 -4.80 -10.85
CA CYS A 110 -16.89 -4.19 -10.91
C CYS A 110 -17.01 -2.67 -10.77
N ARG A 111 -16.24 -2.05 -9.86
CA ARG A 111 -16.33 -0.61 -9.58
C ARG A 111 -15.22 0.13 -10.31
N PHE A 112 -15.58 1.27 -10.92
CA PHE A 112 -14.60 2.18 -11.50
C PHE A 112 -13.64 2.71 -10.42
N GLY A 113 -12.35 2.78 -10.75
CA GLY A 113 -11.27 3.19 -9.86
C GLY A 113 -10.78 2.11 -8.88
N ALA A 114 -11.58 1.06 -8.63
CA ALA A 114 -11.20 -0.04 -7.72
C ALA A 114 -10.99 -1.36 -8.46
N ASP A 115 -11.97 -1.79 -9.25
CA ASP A 115 -11.93 -3.06 -9.99
C ASP A 115 -11.70 -2.83 -11.50
N LEU A 116 -11.91 -1.59 -11.98
CA LEU A 116 -11.63 -1.11 -13.32
C LEU A 116 -10.68 0.07 -13.21
N ASN A 117 -9.47 -0.05 -13.77
CA ASN A 117 -8.43 0.98 -13.66
C ASN A 117 -7.44 0.88 -14.82
N ALA A 118 -6.55 1.87 -14.92
CA ALA A 118 -5.39 1.87 -15.81
C ALA A 118 -4.26 2.70 -15.21
N TYR A 119 -3.09 2.63 -15.80
CA TYR A 119 -2.00 3.56 -15.53
C TYR A 119 -1.08 3.70 -16.73
N THR A 120 -0.46 4.87 -16.84
CA THR A 120 0.59 5.17 -17.82
C THR A 120 1.89 5.53 -17.11
N ALA A 121 2.98 4.88 -17.53
CA ALA A 121 4.33 5.17 -17.10
C ALA A 121 5.19 5.67 -18.27
N PHE A 122 6.50 5.81 -18.07
CA PHE A 122 7.40 6.22 -19.16
C PHE A 122 7.42 5.21 -20.32
N ASP A 123 7.46 3.93 -20.03
CA ASP A 123 7.68 2.87 -21.01
C ASP A 123 6.49 1.92 -21.22
N GLU A 124 5.42 2.09 -20.46
CA GLU A 124 4.30 1.16 -20.44
C GLU A 124 2.96 1.86 -20.12
N THR A 125 1.87 1.26 -20.62
CA THR A 125 0.48 1.57 -20.23
C THR A 125 -0.26 0.26 -20.00
N VAL A 126 -1.02 0.16 -18.92
CA VAL A 126 -1.73 -1.07 -18.56
C VAL A 126 -3.18 -0.76 -18.22
N TYR A 127 -4.10 -1.51 -18.81
CA TYR A 127 -5.55 -1.45 -18.53
C TYR A 127 -6.00 -2.71 -17.83
N THR A 128 -6.87 -2.58 -16.85
CA THR A 128 -7.24 -3.69 -15.97
C THR A 128 -8.74 -3.79 -15.70
N VAL A 129 -9.28 -4.99 -15.81
CA VAL A 129 -10.59 -5.37 -15.26
C VAL A 129 -10.35 -6.46 -14.22
N MET A 130 -10.61 -6.14 -12.96
CA MET A 130 -10.36 -7.05 -11.83
C MET A 130 -11.68 -7.62 -11.30
N ASP A 131 -11.60 -8.82 -10.75
CA ASP A 131 -12.69 -9.51 -10.06
C ASP A 131 -14.00 -9.63 -10.85
N ALA A 132 -13.90 -9.73 -12.19
CA ALA A 132 -15.06 -9.98 -13.03
C ALA A 132 -15.67 -11.36 -12.70
N PRO A 133 -17.01 -11.48 -12.54
CA PRO A 133 -17.65 -12.75 -12.21
C PRO A 133 -17.59 -13.73 -13.37
N THR A 134 -17.16 -14.97 -13.10
CA THR A 134 -17.08 -16.07 -14.06
C THR A 134 -18.13 -17.16 -13.83
N ASP A 135 -18.86 -17.07 -12.73
CA ASP A 135 -19.89 -18.01 -12.30
C ASP A 135 -21.29 -17.71 -12.88
N LYS A 136 -21.44 -16.61 -13.63
CA LYS A 136 -22.69 -16.19 -14.28
C LYS A 136 -22.79 -16.52 -15.77
N GLY A 137 -21.85 -17.31 -16.28
CA GLY A 137 -21.80 -17.72 -17.68
C GLY A 137 -20.64 -17.08 -18.46
N ASN A 138 -20.32 -17.65 -19.62
CA ASN A 138 -19.19 -17.23 -20.45
C ASN A 138 -19.39 -15.87 -21.12
N GLU A 139 -20.61 -15.35 -21.18
CA GLU A 139 -20.93 -14.06 -21.80
C GLU A 139 -20.15 -12.89 -21.15
N ILE A 140 -19.90 -12.99 -19.83
CA ILE A 140 -19.11 -11.96 -19.12
C ILE A 140 -17.64 -12.09 -19.51
N ILE A 141 -17.11 -13.31 -19.59
CA ILE A 141 -15.73 -13.57 -20.05
C ILE A 141 -15.55 -13.03 -21.47
N ASP A 142 -16.49 -13.32 -22.36
CA ASP A 142 -16.47 -12.87 -23.75
C ASP A 142 -16.49 -11.34 -23.84
N SER A 143 -17.34 -10.70 -23.03
CA SER A 143 -17.42 -9.24 -22.97
C SER A 143 -16.12 -8.62 -22.43
N CYS A 144 -15.50 -9.21 -21.39
CA CYS A 144 -14.21 -8.73 -20.89
C CYS A 144 -13.09 -8.88 -21.92
N ILE A 145 -13.06 -9.99 -22.68
CA ILE A 145 -12.09 -10.18 -23.78
C ILE A 145 -12.36 -9.18 -24.91
N LEU A 146 -13.64 -8.87 -25.22
CA LEU A 146 -13.99 -7.86 -26.19
C LEU A 146 -13.58 -6.44 -25.74
N ILE A 147 -13.63 -6.14 -24.44
CA ILE A 147 -13.10 -4.90 -23.89
C ILE A 147 -11.57 -4.82 -24.14
N LEU A 148 -10.82 -5.90 -23.85
CA LEU A 148 -9.38 -5.92 -24.13
C LEU A 148 -9.09 -5.75 -25.63
N HIS A 149 -9.91 -6.34 -26.51
CA HIS A 149 -9.81 -6.15 -27.95
C HIS A 149 -10.01 -4.69 -28.35
N ASP A 150 -11.03 -4.04 -27.78
CA ASP A 150 -11.31 -2.64 -28.06
C ASP A 150 -10.19 -1.72 -27.56
N TRP A 151 -9.66 -1.97 -26.39
CA TRP A 151 -8.50 -1.23 -25.85
C TRP A 151 -7.24 -1.47 -26.70
N SER A 152 -7.13 -2.62 -27.34
CA SER A 152 -6.00 -2.92 -28.22
C SER A 152 -6.00 -2.05 -29.48
N SER A 153 -7.16 -1.86 -30.15
CA SER A 153 -7.19 -1.29 -31.50
C SER A 153 -8.45 -0.49 -31.87
N ASN A 154 -9.42 -0.34 -30.97
CA ASN A 154 -10.73 0.23 -31.28
C ASN A 154 -11.18 1.35 -30.33
N ILE A 155 -10.25 2.10 -29.75
CA ILE A 155 -10.56 3.32 -28.98
C ILE A 155 -11.09 4.39 -29.92
N GLU A 156 -12.26 4.95 -29.60
CA GLU A 156 -12.87 6.02 -30.38
C GLU A 156 -12.32 7.39 -29.96
N LEU A 157 -11.48 8.01 -30.68
CA LEU A 157 -10.93 9.31 -30.35
C LEU A 157 -11.80 10.40 -30.93
N LEU A 158 -13.07 10.53 -30.43
CA LEU A 158 -14.02 11.55 -30.84
C LEU A 158 -13.53 12.93 -30.35
N GLY A 159 -13.60 13.93 -31.21
CA GLY A 159 -13.11 15.29 -30.88
C GLY A 159 -13.82 15.90 -29.68
N SER A 160 -15.16 15.69 -29.56
CA SER A 160 -15.94 16.17 -28.40
C SER A 160 -15.44 15.58 -27.09
N GLU A 161 -15.21 14.25 -27.03
CA GLU A 161 -14.73 13.56 -25.83
C GLU A 161 -13.31 14.00 -25.48
N ILE A 162 -12.44 14.21 -26.48
CA ILE A 162 -11.09 14.75 -26.27
C ILE A 162 -11.17 16.14 -25.62
N ASP A 163 -12.03 17.01 -26.12
CA ASP A 163 -12.11 18.39 -25.61
C ASP A 163 -12.71 18.43 -24.18
N GLU A 164 -13.66 17.55 -23.87
CA GLU A 164 -14.21 17.40 -22.52
C GLU A 164 -13.16 16.86 -21.53
N GLU A 165 -12.33 15.90 -21.94
CA GLU A 165 -11.35 15.26 -21.08
C GLU A 165 -10.14 16.16 -20.72
N ARG A 166 -9.84 17.20 -21.52
CA ARG A 166 -8.76 18.17 -21.22
C ARG A 166 -8.88 18.75 -19.81
N GLY A 167 -10.10 19.14 -19.42
CA GLY A 167 -10.36 19.70 -18.10
C GLY A 167 -10.10 18.72 -16.97
N VAL A 168 -10.44 17.44 -17.16
CA VAL A 168 -10.22 16.38 -16.16
C VAL A 168 -8.72 16.14 -15.95
N ILE A 169 -7.95 16.04 -17.03
CA ILE A 169 -6.48 15.89 -16.96
C ILE A 169 -5.81 17.12 -16.36
N HIS A 170 -6.32 18.32 -16.67
CA HIS A 170 -5.82 19.55 -16.06
C HIS A 170 -6.03 19.56 -14.54
N GLU A 171 -7.18 19.13 -14.05
CA GLU A 171 -7.42 19.00 -12.60
C GLU A 171 -6.57 17.86 -11.96
N GLU A 172 -6.31 16.79 -12.69
CA GLU A 172 -5.35 15.77 -12.24
C GLU A 172 -3.92 16.33 -12.11
N TRP A 173 -3.48 17.08 -13.12
CA TRP A 173 -2.19 17.77 -13.06
C TRP A 173 -2.14 18.73 -11.86
N ARG A 174 -3.21 19.44 -11.56
CA ARG A 174 -3.29 20.36 -10.42
C ARG A 174 -2.99 19.66 -9.10
N VAL A 175 -3.57 18.49 -8.89
CA VAL A 175 -3.38 17.67 -7.68
C VAL A 175 -1.99 17.02 -7.66
N SER A 176 -1.53 16.50 -8.80
CA SER A 176 -0.28 15.77 -8.91
C SER A 176 0.97 16.67 -8.94
N ASN A 177 0.85 17.96 -9.34
CA ASN A 177 1.98 18.90 -9.43
C ASN A 177 2.42 19.43 -8.06
N ASN A 178 2.64 18.53 -7.13
CA ASN A 178 3.11 18.79 -5.77
C ASN A 178 4.63 19.07 -5.72
N ALA A 179 5.13 19.44 -4.54
CA ALA A 179 6.54 19.76 -4.33
C ALA A 179 7.53 18.65 -4.77
N ASP A 180 7.17 17.38 -4.56
CA ASP A 180 8.02 16.25 -4.95
C ASP A 180 8.17 16.20 -6.49
N ILE A 181 7.06 16.34 -7.23
CA ILE A 181 7.07 16.38 -8.71
C ILE A 181 7.78 17.61 -9.23
N ARG A 182 7.56 18.78 -8.62
CA ARG A 182 8.27 20.01 -9.05
C ARG A 182 9.78 19.92 -8.81
N ASN A 183 10.21 19.38 -7.67
CA ASN A 183 11.62 19.10 -7.40
C ASN A 183 12.19 18.06 -8.37
N PHE A 184 11.43 17.02 -8.68
CA PHE A 184 11.86 15.99 -9.61
C PHE A 184 12.06 16.57 -11.03
N LYS A 185 11.14 17.43 -11.50
CA LYS A 185 11.30 18.17 -12.77
C LYS A 185 12.57 19.02 -12.81
N LYS A 186 12.94 19.66 -11.69
CA LYS A 186 14.20 20.44 -11.59
C LYS A 186 15.44 19.54 -11.63
N LEU A 187 15.38 18.34 -11.04
CA LEU A 187 16.51 17.41 -10.94
C LEU A 187 16.79 16.66 -12.24
N LEU A 188 15.75 16.18 -12.93
CA LEU A 188 15.89 15.31 -14.08
C LEU A 188 16.86 15.82 -15.16
N PRO A 189 16.84 17.08 -15.61
CA PRO A 189 17.76 17.60 -16.61
C PRO A 189 19.22 17.62 -16.15
N ILE A 190 19.47 17.67 -14.83
CA ILE A 190 20.80 17.69 -14.24
C ILE A 190 21.37 16.26 -14.12
N ILE A 191 20.54 15.33 -13.62
CA ILE A 191 20.98 13.96 -13.37
C ILE A 191 20.90 13.07 -14.61
N LEU A 192 20.07 13.45 -15.59
CA LEU A 192 19.92 12.80 -16.90
C LEU A 192 20.11 13.83 -18.03
N PRO A 193 21.32 14.41 -18.18
CA PRO A 193 21.54 15.47 -19.14
C PRO A 193 21.33 14.96 -20.58
N ASN A 194 20.64 15.78 -21.38
CA ASN A 194 20.29 15.48 -22.79
C ASN A 194 19.54 14.15 -22.98
N ASN A 195 18.87 13.64 -21.97
CA ASN A 195 18.13 12.39 -22.02
C ASN A 195 16.63 12.66 -22.11
N LYS A 196 15.92 11.87 -22.90
CA LYS A 196 14.49 12.03 -23.16
C LYS A 196 13.64 11.83 -21.88
N TYR A 197 14.04 10.98 -20.95
CA TYR A 197 13.39 10.84 -19.65
C TYR A 197 13.27 12.15 -18.86
N ALA A 198 14.19 13.10 -19.09
CA ALA A 198 14.21 14.38 -18.39
C ALA A 198 12.98 15.26 -18.68
N ASN A 199 12.28 15.04 -19.78
CA ASN A 199 11.17 15.86 -20.23
C ASN A 199 9.96 15.06 -20.78
N ARG A 200 9.75 13.83 -20.29
CA ARG A 200 8.64 12.97 -20.75
C ARG A 200 7.87 12.39 -19.57
N LEU A 201 7.64 13.20 -18.52
CA LEU A 201 6.74 12.77 -17.45
C LEU A 201 5.35 12.42 -18.03
N PRO A 202 4.72 11.31 -17.59
CA PRO A 202 3.47 10.83 -18.18
C PRO A 202 2.34 11.86 -18.22
N ILE A 203 2.20 12.69 -17.17
CA ILE A 203 1.18 13.75 -17.13
C ILE A 203 1.39 14.82 -18.21
N GLY A 204 2.58 14.90 -18.81
CA GLY A 204 2.92 15.86 -19.86
C GLY A 204 3.02 17.30 -19.39
N THR A 205 2.77 18.22 -20.33
CA THR A 205 2.72 19.66 -20.09
C THR A 205 1.34 20.19 -20.44
N MET A 206 0.81 21.09 -19.62
CA MET A 206 -0.50 21.67 -19.85
C MET A 206 -0.55 22.51 -21.13
N GLU A 207 0.58 23.07 -21.54
CA GLU A 207 0.70 23.75 -22.86
C GLU A 207 0.31 22.82 -24.02
N VAL A 208 0.74 21.55 -23.98
CA VAL A 208 0.37 20.55 -24.99
C VAL A 208 -1.04 20.02 -24.71
N VAL A 209 -1.34 19.59 -23.47
CA VAL A 209 -2.64 18.99 -23.11
C VAL A 209 -3.82 19.89 -23.44
N ASP A 210 -3.72 21.18 -23.15
CA ASP A 210 -4.81 22.13 -23.41
C ASP A 210 -4.99 22.47 -24.89
N HIS A 211 -3.97 22.30 -25.74
CA HIS A 211 -3.97 22.86 -27.09
C HIS A 211 -3.60 21.90 -28.23
N PHE A 212 -3.28 20.65 -27.96
CA PHE A 212 -2.92 19.69 -29.02
C PHE A 212 -4.07 19.50 -30.03
N GLU A 213 -3.71 19.39 -31.29
CA GLU A 213 -4.66 19.07 -32.37
C GLU A 213 -5.11 17.60 -32.23
N HIS A 214 -6.40 17.31 -32.38
CA HIS A 214 -6.95 15.95 -32.24
C HIS A 214 -6.20 14.89 -33.06
N GLN A 215 -5.59 15.31 -34.17
CA GLN A 215 -4.80 14.41 -35.00
C GLN A 215 -3.53 13.90 -34.30
N ALA A 216 -2.93 14.70 -33.41
CA ALA A 216 -1.70 14.32 -32.71
C ALA A 216 -1.88 13.06 -31.82
N ILE A 217 -3.01 12.95 -31.11
CA ILE A 217 -3.31 11.76 -30.30
C ILE A 217 -3.67 10.56 -31.20
N ARG A 218 -4.38 10.79 -32.32
CA ARG A 218 -4.66 9.74 -33.29
C ARG A 218 -3.40 9.20 -33.94
N ASP A 219 -2.44 10.09 -34.26
CA ASP A 219 -1.13 9.70 -34.82
C ASP A 219 -0.33 8.87 -33.81
N PHE A 220 -0.31 9.27 -32.52
CA PHE A 220 0.30 8.50 -31.46
C PHE A 220 -0.34 7.12 -31.31
N TYR A 221 -1.68 7.05 -31.24
CA TYR A 221 -2.43 5.81 -31.14
C TYR A 221 -2.14 4.89 -32.32
N HIS A 222 -2.29 5.35 -33.55
CA HIS A 222 -2.05 4.55 -34.73
C HIS A 222 -0.59 4.12 -34.89
N LYS A 223 0.39 4.88 -34.38
CA LYS A 223 1.80 4.54 -34.46
C LYS A 223 2.17 3.44 -33.47
N TRP A 224 1.65 3.48 -32.26
CA TRP A 224 2.16 2.71 -31.14
C TRP A 224 1.22 1.62 -30.61
N TYR A 225 -0.12 1.77 -30.72
CA TYR A 225 -1.04 0.72 -30.28
C TYR A 225 -1.15 -0.35 -31.36
N ARG A 226 -0.31 -1.35 -31.21
CA ARG A 226 -0.19 -2.44 -32.19
C ARG A 226 0.13 -3.76 -31.49
N PRO A 227 -0.33 -4.90 -32.05
CA PRO A 227 -0.30 -6.22 -31.39
C PRO A 227 1.09 -6.67 -30.92
N ASP A 228 2.15 -6.38 -31.65
CA ASP A 228 3.52 -6.78 -31.30
C ASP A 228 4.10 -6.08 -30.05
N LEU A 229 3.45 -5.03 -29.56
CA LEU A 229 3.78 -4.34 -28.31
C LEU A 229 2.79 -4.65 -27.18
N GLN A 230 1.82 -5.56 -27.40
CA GLN A 230 0.71 -5.82 -26.49
C GLN A 230 0.77 -7.23 -25.90
N GLY A 231 0.43 -7.34 -24.62
CA GLY A 231 0.27 -8.60 -23.90
C GLY A 231 -1.07 -8.65 -23.17
N ILE A 232 -1.84 -9.71 -23.43
CA ILE A 232 -3.06 -10.03 -22.70
C ILE A 232 -2.73 -10.98 -21.57
N ILE A 233 -3.14 -10.65 -20.36
CA ILE A 233 -2.95 -11.49 -19.18
C ILE A 233 -4.32 -11.75 -18.57
N ILE A 234 -4.71 -13.03 -18.48
CA ILE A 234 -6.00 -13.45 -17.93
C ILE A 234 -5.76 -14.54 -16.89
N VAL A 235 -6.17 -14.27 -15.67
CA VAL A 235 -6.04 -15.20 -14.54
C VAL A 235 -7.36 -15.30 -13.80
N GLY A 236 -7.85 -16.53 -13.57
CA GLY A 236 -9.07 -16.70 -12.80
C GLY A 236 -9.71 -18.08 -12.88
N ASP A 237 -10.89 -18.18 -12.28
CA ASP A 237 -11.70 -19.39 -12.31
C ASP A 237 -12.44 -19.51 -13.67
N LEU A 238 -11.69 -19.96 -14.67
CA LEU A 238 -12.13 -20.05 -16.06
C LEU A 238 -11.47 -21.24 -16.76
N ASP A 239 -11.96 -21.58 -17.94
CA ASP A 239 -11.35 -22.59 -18.82
C ASP A 239 -10.30 -21.92 -19.71
N PRO A 240 -8.99 -22.23 -19.54
CA PRO A 240 -7.94 -21.64 -20.35
C PRO A 240 -8.04 -21.96 -21.85
N ASP A 241 -8.59 -23.11 -22.23
CA ASP A 241 -8.76 -23.49 -23.64
C ASP A 241 -9.87 -22.67 -24.28
N TYR A 242 -10.96 -22.42 -23.56
CA TYR A 242 -12.03 -21.53 -23.99
C TYR A 242 -11.53 -20.11 -24.19
N VAL A 243 -10.82 -19.57 -23.20
CA VAL A 243 -10.29 -18.20 -23.23
C VAL A 243 -9.29 -18.03 -24.38
N GLU A 244 -8.39 -19.00 -24.58
CA GLU A 244 -7.45 -18.99 -25.71
C GLU A 244 -8.16 -18.98 -27.05
N ALA A 245 -9.22 -19.81 -27.22
CA ALA A 245 -10.01 -19.83 -28.42
C ALA A 245 -10.68 -18.46 -28.68
N LYS A 246 -11.22 -17.82 -27.65
CA LYS A 246 -11.83 -16.49 -27.77
C LYS A 246 -10.83 -15.37 -28.06
N ILE A 247 -9.63 -15.42 -27.49
CA ILE A 247 -8.55 -14.49 -27.86
C ILE A 247 -8.21 -14.66 -29.35
N LYS A 248 -8.04 -15.89 -29.80
CA LYS A 248 -7.77 -16.18 -31.23
C LYS A 248 -8.89 -15.73 -32.15
N GLU A 249 -10.16 -15.86 -31.74
CA GLU A 249 -11.33 -15.41 -32.47
C GLU A 249 -11.40 -13.90 -32.60
N TYR A 250 -11.38 -13.19 -31.46
CA TYR A 250 -11.59 -11.73 -31.43
C TYR A 250 -10.40 -10.94 -31.99
N PHE A 251 -9.17 -11.35 -31.73
CA PHE A 251 -7.98 -10.64 -32.20
C PHE A 251 -7.50 -11.03 -33.60
N ALA A 252 -8.24 -11.91 -34.29
CA ALA A 252 -7.92 -12.31 -35.69
C ALA A 252 -8.12 -11.20 -36.71
N ASP A 253 -9.00 -10.24 -36.44
CA ASP A 253 -9.31 -9.10 -37.29
C ASP A 253 -8.26 -7.98 -37.21
N ILE A 254 -7.37 -8.00 -36.20
CA ILE A 254 -6.31 -7.01 -36.03
C ILE A 254 -5.09 -7.45 -36.85
N PRO A 255 -4.77 -6.75 -37.94
CA PRO A 255 -3.67 -7.17 -38.81
C PRO A 255 -2.30 -6.91 -38.17
N LYS A 256 -1.31 -7.71 -38.56
CA LYS A 256 0.08 -7.39 -38.31
C LYS A 256 0.45 -6.08 -38.97
N ARG A 257 1.10 -5.18 -38.25
CA ARG A 257 1.53 -3.87 -38.79
C ARG A 257 2.64 -4.08 -39.81
N GLU A 258 2.47 -3.52 -41.00
CA GLU A 258 3.52 -3.47 -42.04
C GLU A 258 4.48 -2.31 -41.73
N ASN A 259 5.79 -2.55 -41.77
CA ASN A 259 6.86 -1.59 -41.50
C ASN A 259 6.63 -0.77 -40.21
N PRO A 260 6.44 -1.44 -39.08
CA PRO A 260 6.16 -0.72 -37.83
C PRO A 260 7.34 0.18 -37.45
N ALA A 261 7.06 1.32 -36.81
CA ALA A 261 8.09 2.13 -36.18
C ALA A 261 8.85 1.30 -35.13
N GLU A 262 10.17 1.46 -35.07
CA GLU A 262 10.99 0.75 -34.09
C GLU A 262 10.61 1.17 -32.68
N ARG A 263 10.34 0.20 -31.77
CA ARG A 263 10.20 0.42 -30.34
C ARG A 263 11.60 0.49 -29.74
N TYR A 264 12.10 1.71 -29.53
CA TYR A 264 13.41 1.96 -28.94
C TYR A 264 13.32 2.15 -27.42
N TYR A 265 14.39 1.80 -26.72
CA TYR A 265 14.59 2.12 -25.31
C TYR A 265 15.66 3.21 -25.19
N VAL A 266 15.37 4.24 -24.41
CA VAL A 266 16.28 5.38 -24.27
C VAL A 266 17.45 4.99 -23.38
N LYS A 267 18.67 5.09 -23.92
CA LYS A 267 19.89 4.78 -23.19
C LYS A 267 20.23 5.89 -22.20
N ILE A 268 20.63 5.50 -21.01
CA ILE A 268 21.21 6.39 -19.99
C ILE A 268 22.73 6.18 -19.99
N GLU A 269 23.46 7.27 -20.28
CA GLU A 269 24.91 7.21 -20.37
C GLU A 269 25.59 7.16 -19.00
N ASP A 270 26.79 6.59 -18.98
CA ASP A 270 27.67 6.60 -17.82
C ASP A 270 28.22 8.00 -17.52
N ASN A 271 28.65 8.23 -16.30
CA ASN A 271 29.36 9.42 -15.91
C ASN A 271 30.72 9.07 -15.28
N GLU A 272 31.77 9.72 -15.78
CA GLU A 272 33.14 9.52 -15.29
C GLU A 272 33.41 10.24 -13.94
N LYS A 273 32.62 11.26 -13.64
CA LYS A 273 32.70 12.04 -12.40
C LYS A 273 31.35 12.04 -11.70
N PRO A 274 31.31 12.12 -10.36
CA PRO A 274 30.08 12.22 -9.63
C PRO A 274 29.21 13.38 -10.14
N ILE A 275 27.89 13.11 -10.27
CA ILE A 275 26.88 14.13 -10.51
C ILE A 275 26.20 14.43 -9.19
N ALA A 276 26.08 15.70 -8.83
CA ALA A 276 25.32 16.14 -7.68
C ALA A 276 24.31 17.20 -8.10
N ALA A 277 23.11 17.14 -7.53
CA ALA A 277 22.04 18.09 -7.81
C ALA A 277 21.25 18.44 -6.55
N ILE A 278 20.80 19.67 -6.47
CA ILE A 278 19.95 20.14 -5.37
C ILE A 278 18.69 20.78 -5.96
N ALA A 279 17.53 20.40 -5.46
CA ALA A 279 16.26 21.04 -5.80
C ALA A 279 15.47 21.36 -4.54
N THR A 280 14.93 22.56 -4.47
CA THR A 280 14.14 23.01 -3.33
C THR A 280 12.76 23.50 -3.78
N ASP A 281 11.79 23.40 -2.88
CA ASP A 281 10.43 23.83 -3.12
C ASP A 281 9.81 24.33 -1.79
N LYS A 282 8.99 25.37 -1.84
CA LYS A 282 8.39 25.99 -0.65
C LYS A 282 7.45 25.05 0.09
N GLU A 283 6.77 24.17 -0.64
CA GLU A 283 5.83 23.19 -0.09
C GLU A 283 6.49 21.86 0.27
N ALA A 284 7.79 21.67 -0.02
CA ALA A 284 8.47 20.44 0.36
C ALA A 284 8.45 20.27 1.88
N THR A 285 7.99 19.12 2.35
CA THR A 285 7.80 18.84 3.77
C THR A 285 9.05 18.27 4.43
N ALA A 286 9.92 17.61 3.67
CA ALA A 286 11.10 16.90 4.18
C ALA A 286 12.33 17.14 3.31
N THR A 287 13.50 17.14 3.92
CA THR A 287 14.77 17.03 3.19
C THR A 287 15.02 15.56 2.90
N ARG A 288 15.22 15.21 1.63
CA ARG A 288 15.59 13.87 1.18
C ARG A 288 16.94 13.89 0.50
N LEU A 289 17.74 12.87 0.78
CA LEU A 289 19.05 12.65 0.20
C LEU A 289 19.05 11.31 -0.52
N LEU A 290 19.48 11.28 -1.78
CA LEU A 290 19.65 10.06 -2.54
C LEU A 290 21.08 9.93 -3.04
N LEU A 291 21.66 8.72 -2.88
CA LEU A 291 22.87 8.28 -3.53
C LEU A 291 22.53 7.13 -4.47
N MET A 292 23.03 7.17 -5.70
CA MET A 292 22.84 6.12 -6.71
C MET A 292 24.17 5.77 -7.34
N TYR A 293 24.50 4.49 -7.36
CA TYR A 293 25.60 3.91 -8.11
C TYR A 293 25.00 3.22 -9.33
N LYS A 294 25.20 3.80 -10.53
CA LYS A 294 24.65 3.28 -11.78
C LYS A 294 25.34 2.00 -12.23
N HIS A 295 24.54 1.06 -12.74
CA HIS A 295 24.98 -0.20 -13.32
C HIS A 295 24.26 -0.46 -14.63
N GLU A 296 24.83 -1.32 -15.48
CA GLU A 296 24.09 -1.81 -16.64
C GLU A 296 22.87 -2.61 -16.18
N ALA A 297 21.73 -2.38 -16.86
CA ALA A 297 20.54 -3.17 -16.65
C ALA A 297 20.78 -4.63 -17.08
N GLN A 298 20.19 -5.58 -16.38
CA GLN A 298 20.22 -6.97 -16.80
C GLN A 298 19.49 -7.15 -18.14
N THR A 299 20.10 -7.89 -19.07
CA THR A 299 19.42 -8.24 -20.32
C THR A 299 18.23 -9.18 -20.06
N PRO A 300 17.22 -9.26 -20.94
CA PRO A 300 16.10 -10.19 -20.77
C PRO A 300 16.55 -11.65 -20.59
N GLU A 301 17.63 -12.07 -21.29
CA GLU A 301 18.18 -13.41 -21.18
C GLU A 301 18.81 -13.65 -19.80
N MET A 302 19.51 -12.66 -19.25
CA MET A 302 20.04 -12.74 -17.89
C MET A 302 18.89 -12.82 -16.87
N LYS A 303 17.89 -11.94 -16.98
CA LYS A 303 16.72 -11.94 -16.10
C LYS A 303 15.98 -13.29 -16.10
N ALA A 304 15.91 -13.98 -17.25
CA ALA A 304 15.25 -15.27 -17.39
C ALA A 304 16.08 -16.47 -16.92
N SER A 305 17.31 -16.26 -16.46
CA SER A 305 18.27 -17.32 -16.12
C SER A 305 18.48 -17.54 -14.63
N VAL A 306 19.13 -18.63 -14.27
CA VAL A 306 19.55 -18.91 -12.88
C VAL A 306 20.47 -17.80 -12.34
N LEU A 307 21.28 -17.16 -13.20
CA LEU A 307 22.10 -16.03 -12.79
C LEU A 307 21.25 -14.82 -12.40
N GLY A 308 20.18 -14.52 -13.14
CA GLY A 308 19.22 -13.47 -12.78
C GLY A 308 18.56 -13.76 -11.43
N ALA A 309 18.11 -14.99 -11.20
CA ALA A 309 17.53 -15.41 -9.93
C ALA A 309 18.55 -15.30 -8.76
N ALA A 310 19.82 -15.66 -8.99
CA ALA A 310 20.87 -15.51 -8.01
C ALA A 310 21.17 -14.03 -7.69
N THR A 311 21.14 -13.18 -8.71
CA THR A 311 21.29 -11.72 -8.53
C THR A 311 20.14 -11.16 -7.70
N ASN A 312 18.88 -11.52 -8.00
CA ASN A 312 17.72 -11.09 -7.21
C ASN A 312 17.80 -11.56 -5.74
N TYR A 313 18.30 -12.77 -5.50
CA TYR A 313 18.56 -13.26 -4.15
C TYR A 313 19.63 -12.43 -3.43
N LEU A 314 20.76 -12.12 -4.09
CA LEU A 314 21.82 -11.27 -3.54
C LEU A 314 21.32 -9.87 -3.24
N ASP A 315 20.52 -9.27 -4.14
CA ASP A 315 19.87 -7.97 -3.93
C ASP A 315 18.97 -7.97 -2.69
N ALA A 316 18.18 -9.04 -2.50
CA ALA A 316 17.34 -9.19 -1.32
C ALA A 316 18.16 -9.29 -0.01
N ILE A 317 19.28 -10.01 -0.02
CA ILE A 317 20.20 -10.11 1.14
C ILE A 317 20.81 -8.74 1.46
N VAL A 318 21.38 -8.07 0.47
CA VAL A 318 22.00 -6.74 0.64
C VAL A 318 21.01 -5.72 1.16
N SER A 319 19.81 -5.66 0.55
CA SER A 319 18.75 -4.75 0.98
C SER A 319 18.28 -5.04 2.41
N ASN A 320 18.15 -6.32 2.79
CA ASN A 320 17.74 -6.73 4.14
C ASN A 320 18.77 -6.26 5.19
N ILE A 321 20.06 -6.45 4.95
CA ILE A 321 21.11 -6.05 5.87
C ILE A 321 21.20 -4.53 6.02
N PHE A 322 21.22 -3.76 4.92
CA PHE A 322 21.24 -2.30 5.01
C PHE A 322 19.98 -1.75 5.70
N SER A 323 18.82 -2.31 5.41
CA SER A 323 17.56 -1.92 6.07
C SER A 323 17.60 -2.18 7.59
N GLU A 324 18.25 -3.25 8.04
CA GLU A 324 18.45 -3.51 9.47
C GLU A 324 19.40 -2.48 10.08
N ARG A 325 20.55 -2.20 9.46
CA ARG A 325 21.53 -1.21 9.92
C ARG A 325 20.92 0.20 10.02
N PHE A 326 20.21 0.64 9.00
CA PHE A 326 19.59 1.97 9.01
C PHE A 326 18.50 2.09 10.09
N ARG A 327 17.73 1.04 10.35
CA ARG A 327 16.76 1.02 11.45
C ARG A 327 17.44 1.08 12.84
N GLU A 328 18.61 0.47 13.00
CA GLU A 328 19.38 0.60 14.25
C GLU A 328 19.84 2.04 14.48
N ILE A 329 20.29 2.71 13.42
CA ILE A 329 20.69 4.12 13.48
C ILE A 329 19.51 5.03 13.85
N THR A 330 18.36 4.84 13.21
CA THR A 330 17.18 5.68 13.46
C THR A 330 16.60 5.54 14.87
N ARG A 331 16.90 4.47 15.58
CA ARG A 331 16.42 4.24 16.95
C ARG A 331 17.32 4.86 18.03
N LYS A 332 18.44 5.42 17.64
CA LYS A 332 19.34 6.13 18.57
C LYS A 332 18.93 7.59 18.72
N PRO A 333 19.11 8.20 19.90
CA PRO A 333 18.98 9.65 20.06
C PRO A 333 19.88 10.39 19.07
N ASN A 334 19.44 11.55 18.61
CA ASN A 334 20.16 12.36 17.63
C ASN A 334 20.48 11.61 16.33
N ALA A 335 19.58 10.71 15.90
CA ALA A 335 19.74 10.02 14.64
C ALA A 335 19.95 11.01 13.49
N PRO A 336 20.93 10.74 12.56
CA PRO A 336 21.29 11.64 11.46
C PRO A 336 20.20 11.72 10.39
N PHE A 337 19.30 10.75 10.35
CA PHE A 337 18.15 10.71 9.46
C PHE A 337 16.93 10.11 10.18
N LEU A 338 15.75 10.38 9.65
CA LEU A 338 14.46 9.89 10.17
C LEU A 338 14.14 8.47 9.68
N GLY A 339 14.71 8.11 8.54
CA GLY A 339 14.61 6.79 7.92
C GLY A 339 15.53 6.71 6.73
N ALA A 340 16.01 5.51 6.43
CA ALA A 340 16.77 5.24 5.21
C ALA A 340 16.52 3.80 4.74
N ASN A 341 16.72 3.57 3.44
CA ASN A 341 16.72 2.24 2.83
C ASN A 341 17.74 2.16 1.71
N ALA A 342 18.11 0.93 1.35
CA ALA A 342 18.98 0.66 0.21
C ALA A 342 18.44 -0.52 -0.60
N TYR A 343 18.48 -0.41 -1.92
CA TYR A 343 18.05 -1.46 -2.84
C TYR A 343 18.71 -1.28 -4.22
N ARG A 344 18.81 -2.36 -4.98
CA ARG A 344 19.13 -2.32 -6.40
C ARG A 344 17.88 -2.51 -7.24
N GLY A 345 17.79 -1.80 -8.34
CA GLY A 345 16.69 -1.88 -9.31
C GLY A 345 16.85 -0.85 -10.41
N GLU A 346 15.82 -0.72 -11.25
CA GLU A 346 15.80 0.31 -12.29
C GLU A 346 16.14 1.68 -11.71
N MET A 347 17.06 2.40 -12.35
CA MET A 347 17.46 3.74 -11.90
C MET A 347 16.25 4.66 -11.82
N LEU A 348 16.07 5.31 -10.67
CA LEU A 348 14.90 6.15 -10.37
C LEU A 348 13.55 5.42 -10.40
N GLY A 349 13.53 4.08 -10.51
CA GLY A 349 12.32 3.26 -10.55
C GLY A 349 11.62 3.20 -11.91
N PHE A 350 12.26 3.69 -13.00
CA PHE A 350 11.62 3.69 -14.33
C PHE A 350 12.58 3.44 -15.50
N ALA A 351 13.89 3.56 -15.30
CA ALA A 351 14.85 3.50 -16.41
C ALA A 351 15.08 2.06 -16.87
N LYS A 352 14.54 1.69 -18.02
CA LYS A 352 14.66 0.32 -18.54
C LYS A 352 16.06 -0.11 -19.00
N THR A 353 16.97 0.85 -19.24
CA THR A 353 18.32 0.60 -19.77
C THR A 353 19.41 0.79 -18.74
N LYS A 354 19.06 1.17 -17.51
CA LYS A 354 20.04 1.42 -16.45
C LYS A 354 19.50 1.01 -15.09
N ASP A 355 20.22 0.14 -14.41
CA ASP A 355 19.98 -0.17 -13.00
C ASP A 355 20.79 0.77 -12.12
N ALA A 356 20.44 0.84 -10.84
CA ALA A 356 21.26 1.49 -9.84
C ALA A 356 21.13 0.82 -8.47
N PHE A 357 22.22 0.78 -7.73
CA PHE A 357 22.18 0.59 -6.29
C PHE A 357 21.86 1.94 -5.66
N GLN A 358 20.69 2.05 -5.03
CA GLN A 358 20.11 3.31 -4.57
C GLN A 358 19.95 3.31 -3.06
N ILE A 359 20.35 4.41 -2.43
CA ILE A 359 20.26 4.63 -0.98
C ILE A 359 19.56 5.95 -0.76
N LEU A 360 18.34 5.87 -0.22
CA LEU A 360 17.50 7.01 0.06
C LEU A 360 17.39 7.25 1.57
N ALA A 361 17.55 8.50 2.01
CA ALA A 361 17.27 8.91 3.39
C ALA A 361 16.37 10.14 3.44
N ALA A 362 15.45 10.15 4.42
CA ALA A 362 14.73 11.35 4.85
C ALA A 362 15.40 11.90 6.10
N THR A 363 15.71 13.20 6.13
CA THR A 363 16.46 13.83 7.21
C THR A 363 15.69 15.01 7.84
N LYS A 364 16.15 15.44 9.01
CA LYS A 364 15.72 16.70 9.63
C LYS A 364 16.21 17.88 8.77
N ASP A 365 15.57 19.03 8.95
CA ASP A 365 15.94 20.26 8.24
C ASP A 365 17.41 20.62 8.42
N GLY A 366 18.08 20.88 7.31
CA GLY A 366 19.49 21.28 7.30
C GLY A 366 20.50 20.19 7.68
N ALA A 367 20.04 18.99 8.08
CA ALA A 367 20.91 17.89 8.54
C ALA A 367 21.41 17.00 7.37
N TRP A 368 21.55 17.58 6.18
CA TRP A 368 21.99 16.84 4.99
C TRP A 368 23.41 16.28 5.14
N GLU A 369 24.32 17.02 5.79
CA GLU A 369 25.73 16.61 5.93
C GLU A 369 25.88 15.44 6.90
N GLU A 370 25.19 15.48 8.04
CA GLU A 370 25.14 14.38 9.01
C GLU A 370 24.54 13.11 8.38
N ALA A 371 23.46 13.26 7.60
CA ALA A 371 22.83 12.16 6.89
C ALA A 371 23.79 11.59 5.83
N LEU A 372 24.39 12.43 4.99
CA LEU A 372 25.37 12.01 3.98
C LEU A 372 26.54 11.27 4.63
N LYS A 373 27.11 11.84 5.72
CA LYS A 373 28.16 11.20 6.49
C LYS A 373 27.77 9.80 6.96
N ALA A 374 26.60 9.65 7.54
CA ALA A 374 26.14 8.37 8.06
C ALA A 374 25.93 7.34 6.95
N LEU A 375 25.27 7.72 5.84
CA LEU A 375 25.09 6.83 4.70
C LEU A 375 26.41 6.40 4.07
N VAL A 376 27.31 7.35 3.81
CA VAL A 376 28.62 7.05 3.22
C VAL A 376 29.46 6.20 4.16
N THR A 377 29.40 6.44 5.48
CA THR A 377 30.10 5.62 6.48
C THR A 377 29.64 4.17 6.44
N GLU A 378 28.31 3.92 6.39
CA GLU A 378 27.77 2.55 6.31
C GLU A 378 28.15 1.85 5.00
N VAL A 379 28.08 2.57 3.88
CA VAL A 379 28.48 2.04 2.57
C VAL A 379 29.96 1.71 2.53
N GLU A 380 30.81 2.62 3.00
CA GLU A 380 32.25 2.44 2.98
C GLU A 380 32.73 1.40 4.02
N GLU A 381 32.03 1.25 5.15
CA GLU A 381 32.29 0.15 6.08
C GLU A 381 32.09 -1.19 5.37
N VAL A 382 31.00 -1.36 4.66
CA VAL A 382 30.70 -2.57 3.88
C VAL A 382 31.67 -2.75 2.74
N ASN A 383 32.02 -1.69 2.02
CA ASN A 383 33.02 -1.72 0.93
C ASN A 383 34.37 -2.23 1.41
N ARG A 384 34.83 -1.82 2.60
CA ARG A 384 36.14 -2.19 3.14
C ARG A 384 36.15 -3.53 3.84
N TYR A 385 35.15 -3.78 4.69
CA TYR A 385 35.12 -4.90 5.62
C TYR A 385 34.10 -5.98 5.29
N GLY A 386 33.10 -5.66 4.47
CA GLY A 386 31.99 -6.55 4.16
C GLY A 386 30.92 -6.58 5.26
N PHE A 387 29.95 -7.44 5.09
CA PHE A 387 28.95 -7.74 6.10
C PHE A 387 29.46 -8.76 7.12
N LEU A 388 28.85 -8.78 8.30
CA LEU A 388 29.13 -9.77 9.33
C LEU A 388 28.44 -11.09 9.05
N GLU A 389 28.97 -12.19 9.56
CA GLU A 389 28.35 -13.52 9.46
C GLU A 389 26.96 -13.52 10.07
N SER A 390 26.78 -12.91 11.25
CA SER A 390 25.48 -12.82 11.91
C SER A 390 24.44 -12.01 11.12
N GLU A 391 24.86 -10.97 10.40
CA GLU A 391 23.96 -10.18 9.51
C GLU A 391 23.53 -11.02 8.31
N TYR A 392 24.48 -11.71 7.68
CA TYR A 392 24.21 -12.59 6.54
C TYR A 392 23.25 -13.73 6.90
N GLU A 393 23.51 -14.46 7.99
CA GLU A 393 22.68 -15.57 8.42
C GLU A 393 21.26 -15.12 8.78
N ARG A 394 21.10 -13.95 9.40
CA ARG A 394 19.77 -13.36 9.65
C ARG A 394 19.05 -13.01 8.35
N ALA A 395 19.72 -12.32 7.44
CA ALA A 395 19.14 -11.94 6.16
C ALA A 395 18.73 -13.16 5.32
N LYS A 396 19.64 -14.15 5.22
CA LYS A 396 19.39 -15.45 4.58
C LYS A 396 18.16 -16.13 5.16
N THR A 397 18.10 -16.25 6.50
CA THR A 397 16.98 -16.87 7.20
C THR A 397 15.67 -16.15 6.92
N ASN A 398 15.65 -14.82 6.90
CA ASN A 398 14.47 -14.02 6.61
C ASN A 398 14.01 -14.17 5.16
N VAL A 399 14.94 -14.14 4.19
CA VAL A 399 14.63 -14.35 2.77
C VAL A 399 14.05 -15.75 2.54
N LEU A 400 14.70 -16.80 3.07
CA LEU A 400 14.21 -18.16 2.96
C LEU A 400 12.83 -18.33 3.61
N LYS A 401 12.60 -17.68 4.76
CA LYS A 401 11.30 -17.70 5.44
C LYS A 401 10.20 -17.03 4.62
N MET A 402 10.51 -15.95 3.92
CA MET A 402 9.56 -15.33 3.00
C MET A 402 9.09 -16.32 1.93
N TYR A 403 10.03 -17.01 1.27
CA TYR A 403 9.69 -18.01 0.24
C TYR A 403 8.99 -19.25 0.83
N GLU A 404 9.34 -19.66 2.05
CA GLU A 404 8.59 -20.71 2.78
C GLU A 404 7.13 -20.32 2.99
N ASN A 405 6.86 -19.10 3.43
CA ASN A 405 5.50 -18.60 3.64
C ASN A 405 4.71 -18.57 2.32
N LEU A 406 5.31 -18.05 1.25
CA LEU A 406 4.69 -18.05 -0.09
C LEU A 406 4.38 -19.49 -0.57
N TYR A 407 5.29 -20.42 -0.35
CA TYR A 407 5.10 -21.82 -0.70
C TYR A 407 3.98 -22.48 0.13
N ASN A 408 3.91 -22.20 1.42
CA ASN A 408 2.86 -22.73 2.29
C ASN A 408 1.47 -22.25 1.84
N GLU A 409 1.35 -21.00 1.40
CA GLU A 409 0.11 -20.40 0.90
C GLU A 409 -0.15 -20.62 -0.61
N ARG A 410 0.62 -21.46 -1.29
CA ARG A 410 0.56 -21.60 -2.78
C ARG A 410 -0.83 -22.00 -3.31
N ASN A 411 -1.61 -22.76 -2.54
CA ASN A 411 -2.97 -23.15 -2.95
C ASN A 411 -4.02 -22.06 -2.71
N LYS A 412 -3.63 -20.99 -2.00
CA LYS A 412 -4.47 -19.83 -1.67
C LYS A 412 -3.95 -18.55 -2.32
N ARG A 413 -3.01 -18.66 -3.28
CA ARG A 413 -2.48 -17.52 -4.00
C ARG A 413 -3.56 -16.88 -4.86
N THR A 414 -3.73 -15.56 -4.75
CA THR A 414 -4.82 -14.83 -5.39
C THR A 414 -4.58 -14.60 -6.88
N ASN A 415 -5.66 -14.33 -7.63
CA ASN A 415 -5.60 -13.92 -9.03
C ASN A 415 -4.69 -12.70 -9.20
N SER A 416 -4.81 -11.69 -8.32
CA SER A 416 -3.99 -10.48 -8.38
C SER A 416 -2.49 -10.77 -8.29
N ALA A 417 -2.08 -11.69 -7.42
CA ALA A 417 -0.67 -12.03 -7.27
C ALA A 417 -0.07 -12.68 -8.54
N TYR A 418 -0.86 -13.50 -9.23
CA TYR A 418 -0.43 -14.10 -10.50
C TYR A 418 -0.42 -13.10 -11.66
N VAL A 419 -1.44 -12.24 -11.75
CA VAL A 419 -1.51 -11.24 -12.83
C VAL A 419 -0.33 -10.27 -12.74
N GLU A 420 0.02 -9.80 -11.54
CA GLU A 420 1.16 -8.90 -11.33
C GLU A 420 2.49 -9.56 -11.73
N GLU A 421 2.68 -10.84 -11.39
CA GLU A 421 3.84 -11.62 -11.82
C GLU A 421 3.93 -11.73 -13.35
N TYR A 422 2.82 -12.03 -14.01
CA TYR A 422 2.80 -12.21 -15.46
C TYR A 422 2.86 -10.89 -16.22
N LYS A 423 2.32 -9.82 -15.65
CA LYS A 423 2.49 -8.45 -16.17
C LYS A 423 3.98 -8.07 -16.19
N SER A 424 4.67 -8.24 -15.06
CA SER A 424 6.11 -7.98 -14.98
C SER A 424 6.91 -8.88 -15.93
N TYR A 425 6.55 -10.16 -16.04
CA TYR A 425 7.18 -11.07 -16.98
C TYR A 425 7.04 -10.60 -18.44
N PHE A 426 5.85 -10.12 -18.84
CA PHE A 426 5.63 -9.58 -20.18
C PHE A 426 6.40 -8.28 -20.42
N LEU A 427 6.33 -7.32 -19.48
CA LEU A 427 6.91 -5.98 -19.65
C LEU A 427 8.43 -5.97 -19.51
N ASP A 428 8.96 -6.64 -18.48
CA ASP A 428 10.35 -6.53 -18.04
C ASP A 428 11.20 -7.78 -18.32
N GLY A 429 10.55 -8.86 -18.73
CA GLY A 429 11.18 -10.16 -18.82
C GLY A 429 11.34 -10.83 -17.45
N GLY A 430 12.17 -11.87 -17.39
CA GLY A 430 12.42 -12.63 -16.17
C GLY A 430 11.96 -14.07 -16.27
N TYR A 431 11.60 -14.67 -15.13
CA TYR A 431 11.20 -16.08 -15.04
C TYR A 431 9.91 -16.23 -14.25
N ILE A 432 9.13 -17.25 -14.60
CA ILE A 432 7.86 -17.59 -13.92
C ILE A 432 7.77 -19.13 -13.77
N PRO A 433 8.58 -19.75 -12.90
CA PRO A 433 8.60 -21.23 -12.74
C PRO A 433 7.47 -21.77 -11.87
N GLY A 434 6.59 -20.88 -11.39
CA GLY A 434 5.66 -21.16 -10.32
C GLY A 434 6.36 -21.25 -8.94
N ILE A 435 5.58 -21.14 -7.88
CA ILE A 435 6.14 -21.02 -6.54
C ILE A 435 6.92 -22.26 -6.07
N GLU A 436 6.53 -23.45 -6.53
CA GLU A 436 7.28 -24.70 -6.26
C GLU A 436 8.67 -24.66 -6.89
N GLY A 437 8.72 -24.22 -8.16
CA GLY A 437 9.98 -24.08 -8.89
C GLY A 437 10.85 -22.96 -8.31
N GLU A 438 10.25 -21.83 -7.99
CA GLU A 438 10.93 -20.66 -7.41
C GLU A 438 11.52 -21.00 -6.03
N LYS A 439 10.72 -21.61 -5.15
CA LYS A 439 11.18 -22.04 -3.82
C LYS A 439 12.37 -23.02 -3.92
N ALA A 440 12.27 -24.03 -4.78
CA ALA A 440 13.34 -25.00 -4.98
C ALA A 440 14.62 -24.32 -5.53
N LEU A 441 14.47 -23.37 -6.45
CA LEU A 441 15.58 -22.61 -7.03
C LEU A 441 16.27 -21.73 -5.98
N ILE A 442 15.49 -21.00 -5.19
CA ILE A 442 16.04 -20.12 -4.14
C ILE A 442 16.73 -20.93 -3.03
N ASP A 443 16.17 -22.08 -2.63
CA ASP A 443 16.84 -22.96 -1.67
C ASP A 443 18.20 -23.43 -2.17
N GLN A 444 18.32 -23.79 -3.46
CA GLN A 444 19.58 -24.18 -4.08
C GLN A 444 20.58 -23.02 -4.16
N ILE A 445 20.14 -21.84 -4.56
CA ILE A 445 20.96 -20.63 -4.61
C ILE A 445 21.49 -20.31 -3.21
N ALA A 446 20.61 -20.28 -2.21
CA ALA A 446 20.97 -20.01 -0.80
C ALA A 446 21.94 -21.02 -0.21
N ALA A 447 21.88 -22.31 -0.63
CA ALA A 447 22.80 -23.34 -0.22
C ALA A 447 24.18 -23.22 -0.89
N SER A 448 24.26 -22.63 -2.07
CA SER A 448 25.50 -22.50 -2.86
C SER A 448 26.26 -21.20 -2.59
N LEU A 449 25.58 -20.13 -2.24
CA LEU A 449 26.19 -18.82 -1.99
C LEU A 449 26.62 -18.66 -0.52
N THR A 450 27.76 -18.03 -0.35
CA THR A 450 28.41 -17.79 0.95
C THR A 450 28.45 -16.30 1.28
N LEU A 451 28.78 -15.95 2.53
CA LEU A 451 29.06 -14.57 2.92
C LEU A 451 30.12 -13.92 2.00
N ASN A 452 31.15 -14.68 1.59
CA ASN A 452 32.18 -14.15 0.70
C ASN A 452 31.61 -13.73 -0.67
N ASP A 453 30.64 -14.49 -1.21
CA ASP A 453 29.98 -14.16 -2.49
C ASP A 453 29.13 -12.90 -2.34
N VAL A 454 28.40 -12.76 -1.23
CA VAL A 454 27.63 -11.55 -0.92
C VAL A 454 28.54 -10.34 -0.74
N ASN A 455 29.66 -10.49 -0.04
CA ASN A 455 30.63 -9.43 0.16
C ASN A 455 31.33 -9.02 -1.14
N LYS A 456 31.58 -9.96 -2.03
CA LYS A 456 32.08 -9.65 -3.36
C LYS A 456 31.05 -8.87 -4.16
N TYR A 457 29.80 -9.35 -4.17
CA TYR A 457 28.71 -8.73 -4.89
C TYR A 457 28.44 -7.28 -4.42
N VAL A 458 28.33 -7.03 -3.12
CA VAL A 458 28.04 -5.68 -2.62
C VAL A 458 29.14 -4.69 -2.94
N LYS A 459 30.42 -5.14 -2.97
CA LYS A 459 31.53 -4.31 -3.40
C LYS A 459 31.47 -3.94 -4.88
N GLU A 460 30.93 -4.82 -5.73
CA GLU A 460 30.68 -4.52 -7.13
C GLU A 460 29.54 -3.49 -7.33
N LEU A 461 28.61 -3.41 -6.38
CA LEU A 461 27.53 -2.40 -6.39
C LEU A 461 28.01 -0.99 -6.02
N ILE A 462 29.14 -0.88 -5.30
CA ILE A 462 29.68 0.40 -4.82
C ILE A 462 30.81 0.82 -5.77
N THR A 463 30.59 1.88 -6.54
CA THR A 463 31.55 2.37 -7.52
C THR A 463 32.47 3.46 -6.93
N ASP A 464 33.73 3.54 -7.37
CA ASP A 464 34.72 4.53 -6.89
C ASP A 464 34.49 5.93 -7.49
N GLY A 465 33.29 6.48 -7.32
CA GLY A 465 32.90 7.79 -7.82
C GLY A 465 32.51 7.86 -9.31
N LYS A 466 32.86 6.85 -10.11
CA LYS A 466 32.28 6.66 -11.44
C LYS A 466 30.82 6.23 -11.29
N ASN A 467 29.96 6.68 -12.21
CA ASN A 467 28.55 6.31 -12.19
C ASN A 467 27.82 6.67 -10.88
N LEU A 468 28.38 7.53 -10.06
CA LEU A 468 27.75 8.06 -8.85
C LEU A 468 26.89 9.27 -9.21
N VAL A 469 25.63 9.20 -8.81
CA VAL A 469 24.67 10.30 -8.88
C VAL A 469 24.11 10.55 -7.49
N MET A 470 24.11 11.80 -7.06
CA MET A 470 23.59 12.20 -5.77
C MET A 470 22.63 13.38 -5.94
N TYR A 471 21.55 13.40 -5.16
CA TYR A 471 20.76 14.63 -5.10
C TYR A 471 20.16 14.86 -3.73
N ILE A 472 19.83 16.12 -3.47
CA ILE A 472 19.06 16.55 -2.31
C ILE A 472 17.78 17.23 -2.81
N THR A 473 16.64 16.86 -2.23
CA THR A 473 15.43 17.67 -2.31
C THR A 473 15.05 18.15 -0.91
N GLY A 474 14.41 19.32 -0.85
CA GLY A 474 13.99 19.80 0.46
C GLY A 474 13.23 21.12 0.43
N PRO A 475 12.80 21.59 1.63
CA PRO A 475 12.05 22.83 1.74
C PRO A 475 12.90 24.06 1.47
N GLU A 476 12.36 25.01 0.70
CA GLU A 476 12.89 26.36 0.56
C GLU A 476 12.39 27.22 1.70
N LYS A 477 13.23 27.41 2.72
CA LYS A 477 12.86 28.14 3.94
C LYS A 477 14.06 28.86 4.54
N ASP A 478 13.80 30.05 5.10
CA ASP A 478 14.81 30.80 5.85
C ASP A 478 15.43 29.97 6.99
N GLY A 479 16.74 30.00 7.08
CA GLY A 479 17.50 29.25 8.10
C GLY A 479 17.84 27.82 7.72
N ILE A 480 17.37 27.29 6.58
CA ILE A 480 17.83 26.02 6.01
C ILE A 480 18.83 26.33 4.89
N THR A 481 20.01 25.74 4.99
CA THR A 481 21.05 25.86 3.97
C THR A 481 21.34 24.51 3.35
N TYR A 482 21.47 24.52 2.02
CA TYR A 482 21.86 23.36 1.23
C TYR A 482 23.27 23.53 0.67
N PRO A 483 24.00 22.44 0.37
CA PRO A 483 25.32 22.55 -0.27
C PRO A 483 25.18 22.99 -1.71
N THR A 484 26.27 23.50 -2.28
CA THR A 484 26.41 23.46 -3.75
C THR A 484 26.70 22.01 -4.19
N PRO A 485 26.50 21.68 -5.47
CA PRO A 485 26.91 20.39 -6.02
C PRO A 485 28.37 20.02 -5.70
N GLU A 486 29.28 20.99 -5.82
CA GLU A 486 30.70 20.81 -5.54
C GLU A 486 30.98 20.53 -4.03
N GLN A 487 30.26 21.23 -3.15
CA GLN A 487 30.34 20.99 -1.70
C GLN A 487 29.82 19.60 -1.34
N MET A 488 28.73 19.16 -1.98
CA MET A 488 28.18 17.83 -1.76
C MET A 488 29.14 16.74 -2.20
N ILE A 489 29.79 16.88 -3.37
CA ILE A 489 30.80 15.97 -3.87
C ILE A 489 32.05 15.97 -2.95
N ALA A 490 32.47 17.14 -2.50
CA ALA A 490 33.60 17.26 -1.56
C ALA A 490 33.31 16.58 -0.22
N ALA A 491 32.09 16.73 0.32
CA ALA A 491 31.62 16.07 1.54
C ALA A 491 31.58 14.54 1.36
N TYR A 492 31.02 14.05 0.26
CA TYR A 492 31.06 12.62 -0.07
C TYR A 492 32.51 12.09 -0.07
N THR A 493 33.42 12.72 -0.82
CA THR A 493 34.79 12.31 -0.90
C THR A 493 35.51 12.30 0.46
N LYS A 494 35.27 13.33 1.27
CA LYS A 494 35.76 13.44 2.64
C LYS A 494 35.33 12.24 3.50
N TYR A 495 34.10 11.85 3.45
CA TYR A 495 33.53 10.76 4.26
C TYR A 495 33.93 9.39 3.69
N ALA A 496 33.94 9.24 2.36
CA ALA A 496 34.38 8.02 1.70
C ALA A 496 35.82 7.69 1.98
N THR A 497 36.69 8.70 2.18
CA THR A 497 38.13 8.50 2.50
C THR A 497 38.47 8.53 3.99
N ALA A 498 37.46 8.77 4.87
CA ALA A 498 37.64 8.83 6.31
C ALA A 498 38.12 7.48 6.90
N ASN A 499 38.74 7.52 8.05
CA ASN A 499 39.02 6.30 8.80
C ASN A 499 37.72 5.76 9.40
N ILE A 500 37.35 4.53 9.06
CA ILE A 500 36.15 3.83 9.51
C ILE A 500 36.58 2.56 10.23
N GLU A 501 36.05 2.31 11.42
CA GLU A 501 36.25 1.07 12.16
C GLU A 501 35.29 -0.01 11.68
N ALA A 502 35.78 -1.26 11.66
CA ALA A 502 34.94 -2.40 11.34
C ALA A 502 33.91 -2.65 12.44
N ARG A 503 32.66 -2.97 12.03
CA ARG A 503 31.60 -3.40 12.94
C ARG A 503 31.95 -4.70 13.65
N LYS A 504 31.49 -4.86 14.88
CA LYS A 504 31.77 -6.06 15.70
C LYS A 504 30.54 -6.96 15.75
N GLU A 505 30.79 -8.27 15.80
CA GLU A 505 29.74 -9.26 15.99
C GLU A 505 28.97 -9.05 17.30
N GLU A 506 27.66 -9.18 17.23
CA GLU A 506 26.76 -9.14 18.38
C GLU A 506 26.05 -10.50 18.54
N VAL A 507 26.14 -11.08 19.72
CA VAL A 507 25.40 -12.31 20.05
C VAL A 507 24.12 -11.95 20.74
N ILE A 508 22.98 -12.28 20.11
CA ILE A 508 21.65 -12.03 20.64
C ILE A 508 20.97 -13.34 20.98
N SER A 509 20.39 -13.42 22.18
CA SER A 509 19.58 -14.57 22.60
C SER A 509 18.33 -14.68 21.73
N THR A 510 18.02 -15.88 21.24
CA THR A 510 16.80 -16.17 20.50
C THR A 510 15.68 -16.73 21.39
N THR A 511 15.97 -16.99 22.68
CA THR A 511 15.00 -17.47 23.67
C THR A 511 14.20 -16.29 24.22
N LEU A 512 12.90 -16.25 23.96
CA LEU A 512 12.04 -15.13 24.36
C LEU A 512 11.75 -15.14 25.87
N ILE A 513 11.52 -16.31 26.45
CA ILE A 513 11.19 -16.51 27.86
C ILE A 513 12.16 -17.51 28.46
N ASP A 514 13.00 -17.06 29.38
CA ASP A 514 14.04 -17.92 30.02
C ASP A 514 13.47 -18.75 31.17
N THR A 515 12.46 -18.27 31.89
CA THR A 515 11.89 -18.95 33.07
C THR A 515 10.63 -19.72 32.67
N PRO A 516 10.56 -20.99 33.01
CA PRO A 516 9.35 -21.78 32.75
C PRO A 516 8.12 -21.19 33.42
N LEU A 517 7.05 -21.02 32.62
CA LEU A 517 5.78 -20.50 33.12
C LEU A 517 4.99 -21.60 33.84
N LYS A 518 4.32 -21.19 34.94
CA LYS A 518 3.46 -22.14 35.72
C LYS A 518 2.25 -22.62 34.93
N GLY A 519 1.78 -21.82 34.00
CA GLY A 519 0.54 -22.02 33.27
C GLY A 519 -0.70 -21.82 34.14
N GLY A 520 -1.85 -21.86 33.48
CA GLY A 520 -3.17 -21.86 34.10
C GLY A 520 -3.89 -23.17 33.79
N LYS A 521 -5.18 -23.24 34.15
CA LYS A 521 -6.05 -24.37 33.88
C LYS A 521 -7.25 -23.95 33.06
N ILE A 522 -7.63 -24.74 32.08
CA ILE A 522 -8.92 -24.60 31.40
C ILE A 522 -9.96 -25.19 32.38
N VAL A 523 -10.87 -24.35 32.86
CA VAL A 523 -11.90 -24.72 33.82
C VAL A 523 -13.26 -25.03 33.17
N SER A 524 -13.44 -24.59 31.91
CA SER A 524 -14.65 -24.87 31.12
C SER A 524 -14.32 -24.89 29.65
N GLU A 525 -14.93 -25.84 28.94
CA GLU A 525 -14.90 -25.93 27.48
C GLU A 525 -16.33 -26.07 26.95
N LYS A 526 -16.69 -25.29 25.92
CA LYS A 526 -17.96 -25.40 25.24
C LYS A 526 -17.72 -25.44 23.74
N LYS A 527 -17.97 -26.58 23.12
CA LYS A 527 -17.85 -26.84 21.69
C LYS A 527 -19.11 -26.41 20.93
N ASN A 528 -18.99 -26.21 19.62
CA ASN A 528 -20.10 -25.89 18.71
C ASN A 528 -20.91 -24.65 19.13
N GLY A 529 -20.21 -23.61 19.59
CA GLY A 529 -20.81 -22.31 19.84
C GLY A 529 -21.26 -21.60 18.55
N LYS A 530 -21.84 -20.41 18.73
CA LYS A 530 -22.23 -19.56 17.58
C LYS A 530 -21.07 -19.40 16.62
N PHE A 531 -21.33 -19.44 15.32
CA PHE A 531 -20.36 -19.38 14.23
C PHE A 531 -19.32 -20.50 14.21
N GLY A 532 -19.60 -21.66 14.82
CA GLY A 532 -18.69 -22.79 14.88
C GLY A 532 -17.51 -22.58 15.83
N THR A 533 -17.64 -21.72 16.84
CA THR A 533 -16.58 -21.44 17.80
C THR A 533 -16.50 -22.47 18.92
N THR A 534 -15.28 -22.68 19.45
CA THR A 534 -15.06 -23.36 20.75
C THR A 534 -14.71 -22.30 21.78
N GLU A 535 -15.46 -22.25 22.89
CA GLU A 535 -15.21 -21.38 24.05
C GLU A 535 -14.38 -22.14 25.10
N LEU A 536 -13.26 -21.50 25.52
CA LEU A 536 -12.44 -21.99 26.63
C LEU A 536 -12.44 -20.90 27.72
N LYS A 537 -12.66 -21.32 29.00
CA LYS A 537 -12.49 -20.42 30.15
C LYS A 537 -11.29 -20.84 30.96
N LEU A 538 -10.42 -19.89 31.28
CA LEU A 538 -9.24 -20.11 32.11
C LEU A 538 -9.50 -19.69 33.57
N ASN A 539 -8.77 -20.30 34.50
CA ASN A 539 -8.90 -20.04 35.93
C ASN A 539 -8.48 -18.61 36.36
N ASN A 540 -7.76 -17.86 35.50
CA ASN A 540 -7.38 -16.49 35.74
C ASN A 540 -8.42 -15.46 35.21
N GLY A 541 -9.53 -15.94 34.63
CA GLY A 541 -10.63 -15.12 34.16
C GLY A 541 -10.61 -14.79 32.67
N VAL A 542 -9.61 -15.26 31.92
CA VAL A 542 -9.56 -15.16 30.45
C VAL A 542 -10.63 -16.07 29.85
N THR A 543 -11.30 -15.58 28.82
CA THR A 543 -12.15 -16.40 27.93
C THR A 543 -11.56 -16.37 26.53
N VAL A 544 -11.43 -17.55 25.89
CA VAL A 544 -10.90 -17.68 24.52
C VAL A 544 -11.98 -18.29 23.63
N TYR A 545 -12.24 -17.68 22.50
CA TYR A 545 -13.10 -18.20 21.44
C TYR A 545 -12.24 -18.57 20.25
N ILE A 546 -12.29 -19.83 19.81
CA ILE A 546 -11.49 -20.36 18.70
C ILE A 546 -12.42 -20.72 17.56
N LYS A 547 -12.17 -20.21 16.38
CA LYS A 547 -12.85 -20.55 15.13
C LYS A 547 -11.83 -21.10 14.13
N PRO A 548 -11.73 -22.42 13.96
CA PRO A 548 -10.94 -22.99 12.88
C PRO A 548 -11.52 -22.61 11.51
N THR A 549 -10.65 -22.32 10.56
CA THR A 549 -11.00 -22.04 9.16
C THR A 549 -9.98 -22.69 8.23
N ASP A 550 -10.36 -22.86 6.96
CA ASP A 550 -9.54 -23.37 5.85
C ASP A 550 -9.29 -22.31 4.76
N PHE A 551 -9.49 -21.03 5.09
CA PHE A 551 -9.42 -19.95 4.12
C PHE A 551 -7.98 -19.66 3.68
N LYS A 552 -7.04 -19.83 4.58
CA LYS A 552 -5.60 -19.75 4.37
C LYS A 552 -4.94 -21.02 4.92
N ASP A 553 -3.86 -21.46 4.29
CA ASP A 553 -3.19 -22.70 4.67
C ASP A 553 -2.25 -22.50 5.88
N ASP A 554 -1.70 -21.30 6.08
CA ASP A 554 -0.69 -20.98 7.12
C ASP A 554 -0.91 -19.61 7.80
N ASP A 555 -2.16 -19.31 8.17
CA ASP A 555 -2.57 -18.04 8.79
C ASP A 555 -3.40 -18.27 10.04
N ILE A 556 -2.96 -17.67 11.16
CA ILE A 556 -3.70 -17.61 12.42
C ILE A 556 -3.74 -16.16 12.91
N ARG A 557 -4.95 -15.66 13.13
CA ARG A 557 -5.24 -14.33 13.65
C ARG A 557 -5.69 -14.40 15.09
N LEU A 558 -5.21 -13.46 15.91
CA LEU A 558 -5.61 -13.32 17.31
C LEU A 558 -6.07 -11.90 17.60
N SER A 559 -7.20 -11.75 18.29
CA SER A 559 -7.61 -10.49 18.90
C SER A 559 -8.01 -10.73 20.36
N GLY A 560 -7.34 -10.06 21.29
CA GLY A 560 -7.72 -9.95 22.68
C GLY A 560 -8.34 -8.58 22.94
N ILE A 561 -9.45 -8.51 23.67
CA ILE A 561 -10.11 -7.24 23.98
C ILE A 561 -10.66 -7.25 25.42
N THR A 562 -10.56 -6.11 26.07
CA THR A 562 -11.14 -5.86 27.38
C THR A 562 -11.74 -4.45 27.45
N HIS A 563 -12.63 -4.23 28.42
CA HIS A 563 -13.15 -2.89 28.71
C HIS A 563 -12.06 -2.03 29.36
N GLY A 564 -12.25 -0.71 29.28
CA GLY A 564 -11.35 0.30 29.82
C GLY A 564 -10.30 0.76 28.81
N GLY A 565 -10.16 2.05 28.71
CA GLY A 565 -9.27 2.74 27.75
C GLY A 565 -8.94 4.15 28.23
N ASN A 566 -8.69 5.06 27.31
CA ASN A 566 -8.24 6.43 27.53
C ASN A 566 -9.19 7.24 28.43
N TYR A 567 -10.48 7.00 28.37
CA TYR A 567 -11.49 7.70 29.18
C TYR A 567 -11.47 7.34 30.67
N LEU A 568 -10.68 6.36 31.10
CA LEU A 568 -10.39 6.12 32.52
C LEU A 568 -9.51 7.20 33.13
N TYR A 569 -8.78 7.93 32.31
CA TYR A 569 -7.86 8.97 32.69
C TYR A 569 -8.53 10.35 32.51
N THR A 570 -8.84 11.02 33.59
CA THR A 570 -9.65 12.25 33.57
C THR A 570 -8.88 13.51 33.97
N LYS A 571 -7.67 13.35 34.51
CA LYS A 571 -6.82 14.47 34.86
C LYS A 571 -6.13 15.02 33.62
N PRO A 572 -6.02 16.35 33.46
CA PRO A 572 -5.41 16.93 32.24
C PRO A 572 -4.01 16.41 31.93
N GLU A 573 -3.17 16.22 32.94
CA GLU A 573 -1.83 15.65 32.78
C GLU A 573 -1.82 14.20 32.33
N ASP A 574 -2.83 13.42 32.71
CA ASP A 574 -3.00 12.03 32.24
C ASP A 574 -3.63 11.98 30.84
N ILE A 575 -4.57 12.90 30.55
CA ILE A 575 -5.18 12.98 29.20
C ILE A 575 -4.09 13.21 28.13
N LEU A 576 -3.11 14.09 28.41
CA LEU A 576 -1.99 14.29 27.48
C LEU A 576 -1.26 12.97 27.18
N GLN A 577 -1.03 12.14 28.21
CA GLN A 577 -0.33 10.86 28.02
C GLN A 577 -1.13 9.89 27.13
N THR A 578 -2.49 9.98 27.16
CA THR A 578 -3.33 9.06 26.39
C THR A 578 -3.13 9.17 24.87
N HIS A 579 -2.66 10.29 24.36
CA HIS A 579 -2.38 10.49 22.94
C HIS A 579 -1.24 9.63 22.39
N VAL A 580 -0.37 9.11 23.26
CA VAL A 580 0.87 8.45 22.86
C VAL A 580 1.01 7.02 23.40
N LEU A 581 -0.04 6.42 23.99
CA LEU A 581 0.07 5.11 24.65
C LEU A 581 0.48 4.00 23.70
N ASP A 582 -0.03 4.01 22.47
CA ASP A 582 0.31 3.02 21.45
C ASP A 582 1.77 3.18 21.00
N ASP A 583 2.26 4.40 20.89
CA ASP A 583 3.66 4.69 20.54
C ASP A 583 4.61 4.31 21.69
N ILE A 584 4.21 4.60 22.93
CA ILE A 584 4.96 4.22 24.15
C ILE A 584 5.09 2.70 24.23
N PHE A 585 4.03 1.96 23.90
CA PHE A 585 4.14 0.52 23.73
C PHE A 585 5.18 0.15 22.67
N GLY A 586 5.17 0.83 21.51
CA GLY A 586 6.06 0.57 20.37
C GLY A 586 7.55 0.81 20.64
N VAL A 587 7.89 1.69 21.60
CA VAL A 587 9.28 2.03 21.95
C VAL A 587 9.78 1.35 23.23
N SER A 588 8.91 0.73 24.02
CA SER A 588 9.29 0.08 25.28
C SER A 588 9.91 -1.30 25.06
N LYS A 589 10.80 -1.71 25.96
CA LYS A 589 11.36 -3.07 25.99
C LYS A 589 10.28 -4.12 26.23
N VAL A 590 10.47 -5.30 25.68
CA VAL A 590 9.61 -6.47 25.86
C VAL A 590 10.43 -7.61 26.49
N GLY A 591 10.11 -7.99 27.70
CA GLY A 591 10.95 -8.91 28.46
C GLY A 591 12.34 -8.32 28.68
N LYS A 592 13.36 -9.04 28.27
CA LYS A 592 14.76 -8.60 28.34
C LYS A 592 15.26 -7.83 27.12
N PHE A 593 14.44 -7.69 26.09
CA PHE A 593 14.85 -7.16 24.79
C PHE A 593 14.43 -5.71 24.58
N THR A 594 15.33 -4.90 24.04
CA THR A 594 14.94 -3.72 23.28
C THR A 594 14.16 -4.14 22.02
N ARG A 595 13.46 -3.24 21.37
CA ARG A 595 12.74 -3.57 20.12
C ARG A 595 13.68 -4.00 18.99
N THR A 596 14.90 -3.50 18.96
CA THR A 596 15.94 -3.92 18.01
C THR A 596 16.39 -5.36 18.27
N GLU A 597 16.75 -5.66 19.53
CA GLU A 597 17.13 -7.01 19.92
C GLU A 597 16.00 -8.02 19.73
N LEU A 598 14.75 -7.65 20.07
CA LEU A 598 13.59 -8.52 19.83
C LEU A 598 13.43 -8.85 18.35
N ARG A 599 13.59 -7.89 17.45
CA ARG A 599 13.52 -8.15 16.00
C ARG A 599 14.59 -9.14 15.57
N LYS A 600 15.83 -8.97 16.01
CA LYS A 600 16.92 -9.92 15.74
C LYS A 600 16.60 -11.31 16.32
N ALA A 601 16.05 -11.36 17.53
CA ALA A 601 15.62 -12.62 18.15
C ALA A 601 14.47 -13.31 17.41
N MET A 602 13.67 -12.55 16.66
CA MET A 602 12.54 -13.05 15.87
C MET A 602 12.94 -13.51 14.46
N THR A 603 14.21 -13.46 14.09
CA THR A 603 14.70 -13.93 12.79
C THR A 603 14.14 -15.31 12.45
N GLY A 604 13.60 -15.49 11.27
CA GLY A 604 13.01 -16.74 10.77
C GLY A 604 11.67 -17.12 11.41
N ARG A 605 11.06 -16.27 12.21
CA ARG A 605 9.74 -16.49 12.83
C ARG A 605 8.71 -15.54 12.23
N SER A 606 7.55 -16.07 11.86
CA SER A 606 6.41 -15.31 11.36
C SER A 606 5.35 -15.17 12.44
N ALA A 607 5.63 -14.33 13.44
CA ALA A 607 4.70 -13.98 14.49
C ALA A 607 4.85 -12.52 14.89
N SER A 608 3.73 -11.85 15.16
CA SER A 608 3.71 -10.47 15.63
C SER A 608 2.59 -10.25 16.65
N VAL A 609 2.79 -9.31 17.56
CA VAL A 609 1.80 -8.86 18.53
C VAL A 609 1.89 -7.35 18.68
N SER A 610 0.74 -6.70 18.69
CA SER A 610 0.59 -5.29 19.01
C SER A 610 -0.45 -5.08 20.10
N VAL A 611 -0.34 -3.96 20.79
CA VAL A 611 -1.29 -3.50 21.81
C VAL A 611 -1.81 -2.14 21.39
N SER A 612 -3.10 -1.89 21.59
CA SER A 612 -3.71 -0.57 21.38
C SER A 612 -4.65 -0.24 22.53
N VAL A 613 -4.53 0.98 23.05
CA VAL A 613 -5.38 1.53 24.10
C VAL A 613 -6.31 2.57 23.48
N GLY A 614 -7.48 2.11 23.04
CA GLY A 614 -8.51 3.01 22.52
C GLY A 614 -9.29 3.72 23.64
N ASP A 615 -10.28 4.49 23.27
CA ASP A 615 -11.03 5.33 24.21
C ASP A 615 -11.72 4.54 25.31
N PHE A 616 -12.40 3.45 24.96
CA PHE A 616 -13.22 2.66 25.90
C PHE A 616 -12.77 1.21 26.05
N THR A 617 -11.83 0.76 25.23
CA THR A 617 -11.36 -0.63 25.22
C THR A 617 -9.86 -0.68 25.03
N THR A 618 -9.24 -1.72 25.58
CA THR A 618 -7.85 -2.06 25.28
C THR A 618 -7.81 -3.36 24.50
N SER A 619 -7.01 -3.41 23.45
CA SER A 619 -6.90 -4.56 22.56
C SER A 619 -5.46 -5.06 22.43
N VAL A 620 -5.34 -6.34 22.14
CA VAL A 620 -4.10 -7.04 21.79
C VAL A 620 -4.36 -7.76 20.48
N SER A 621 -3.66 -7.41 19.43
CA SER A 621 -3.77 -8.07 18.12
C SER A 621 -2.55 -8.92 17.85
N GLY A 622 -2.74 -10.09 17.25
CA GLY A 622 -1.66 -11.01 16.93
C GLY A 622 -1.85 -11.71 15.59
N PHE A 623 -0.74 -12.04 14.98
CA PHE A 623 -0.65 -12.85 13.76
C PHE A 623 0.44 -13.91 13.95
N SER A 624 0.21 -15.09 13.41
CA SER A 624 1.26 -16.11 13.24
C SER A 624 0.96 -17.10 12.12
N THR A 625 2.02 -17.76 11.64
CA THR A 625 1.89 -19.06 10.97
C THR A 625 1.54 -20.13 11.98
N ILE A 626 1.12 -21.31 11.49
CA ILE A 626 0.85 -22.47 12.35
C ILE A 626 2.10 -22.84 13.18
N ARG A 627 3.28 -22.87 12.53
CA ARG A 627 4.55 -23.17 13.17
C ARG A 627 4.89 -22.20 14.29
N ASP A 628 4.59 -20.93 14.10
CA ASP A 628 4.98 -19.85 15.01
C ASP A 628 3.87 -19.45 16.00
N PHE A 629 2.80 -20.25 16.13
CA PHE A 629 1.67 -19.99 17.02
C PHE A 629 2.12 -19.87 18.50
N GLU A 630 3.00 -20.75 18.95
CA GLU A 630 3.57 -20.65 20.31
C GLU A 630 4.36 -19.35 20.49
N THR A 631 5.12 -18.94 19.49
CA THR A 631 5.86 -17.65 19.50
C THR A 631 4.91 -16.46 19.64
N MET A 632 3.78 -16.45 18.93
CA MET A 632 2.76 -15.40 19.09
C MET A 632 2.24 -15.36 20.52
N LEU A 633 1.91 -16.50 21.12
CA LEU A 633 1.42 -16.54 22.51
C LEU A 633 2.49 -16.11 23.53
N GLN A 634 3.78 -16.41 23.28
CA GLN A 634 4.91 -15.89 24.07
C GLN A 634 4.95 -14.35 24.00
N LEU A 635 4.80 -13.78 22.80
CA LEU A 635 4.77 -12.34 22.61
C LEU A 635 3.55 -11.71 23.30
N VAL A 636 2.36 -12.31 23.23
CA VAL A 636 1.17 -11.86 23.99
C VAL A 636 1.49 -11.79 25.47
N TYR A 637 2.02 -12.88 26.04
CA TYR A 637 2.38 -12.94 27.46
C TYR A 637 3.39 -11.83 27.82
N LEU A 638 4.48 -11.69 27.07
CA LEU A 638 5.52 -10.71 27.37
C LEU A 638 5.02 -9.27 27.24
N ASN A 639 4.22 -8.96 26.21
CA ASN A 639 3.67 -7.63 26.03
C ASN A 639 2.64 -7.24 27.10
N GLN A 640 1.99 -8.22 27.76
CA GLN A 640 1.07 -7.95 28.85
C GLN A 640 1.75 -7.93 30.23
N THR A 641 2.88 -8.57 30.39
CA THR A 641 3.47 -8.78 31.73
C THR A 641 4.86 -8.23 31.93
N ALA A 642 5.60 -7.93 30.86
CA ALA A 642 7.02 -7.68 30.94
C ALA A 642 7.48 -6.47 30.10
N LEU A 643 6.64 -5.44 29.99
CA LEU A 643 7.06 -4.16 29.39
C LEU A 643 7.97 -3.41 30.36
N SER A 644 9.04 -2.79 29.85
CA SER A 644 9.95 -1.95 30.65
C SER A 644 10.48 -0.75 29.85
N GLU A 645 11.04 0.22 30.57
CA GLU A 645 11.52 1.47 29.96
C GLU A 645 12.70 1.24 29.03
N ASP A 646 12.70 2.00 27.93
CA ASP A 646 13.81 2.22 27.02
C ASP A 646 13.95 3.72 26.77
N MET A 647 14.73 4.39 27.61
CA MET A 647 14.85 5.85 27.58
C MET A 647 15.49 6.36 26.27
N GLU A 648 16.42 5.61 25.68
CA GLU A 648 17.05 5.99 24.42
C GLU A 648 16.04 5.90 23.26
N ALA A 649 15.27 4.81 23.17
CA ALA A 649 14.21 4.66 22.16
C ALA A 649 13.10 5.72 22.34
N PHE A 650 12.72 6.04 23.56
CA PHE A 650 11.76 7.11 23.83
C PHE A 650 12.28 8.50 23.42
N GLN A 651 13.54 8.80 23.71
CA GLN A 651 14.14 10.07 23.29
C GLN A 651 14.19 10.19 21.77
N SER A 652 14.61 9.12 21.08
CA SER A 652 14.58 9.06 19.61
C SER A 652 13.17 9.26 19.05
N TYR A 653 12.18 8.56 19.61
CA TYR A 653 10.77 8.71 19.23
C TYR A 653 10.31 10.18 19.36
N LYS A 654 10.57 10.83 20.50
CA LYS A 654 10.18 12.23 20.73
C LYS A 654 10.80 13.16 19.68
N GLU A 655 12.09 13.00 19.39
CA GLU A 655 12.78 13.78 18.38
C GLU A 655 12.18 13.59 16.98
N GLN A 656 11.82 12.34 16.62
CA GLN A 656 11.18 12.03 15.35
C GLN A 656 9.79 12.65 15.25
N GLN A 657 8.97 12.60 16.32
CA GLN A 657 7.64 13.19 16.31
C GLN A 657 7.69 14.71 16.18
N ILE A 658 8.59 15.38 16.90
CA ILE A 658 8.81 16.82 16.76
C ILE A 658 9.27 17.19 15.34
N ALA A 659 10.16 16.40 14.74
CA ALA A 659 10.58 16.63 13.38
C ALA A 659 9.40 16.43 12.39
N ALA A 660 8.60 15.39 12.58
CA ALA A 660 7.41 15.13 11.75
C ALA A 660 6.39 16.28 11.85
N LEU A 661 6.15 16.82 13.06
CA LEU A 661 5.29 18.01 13.23
C LEU A 661 5.80 19.19 12.41
N LYS A 662 7.09 19.50 12.49
CA LYS A 662 7.70 20.62 11.73
C LYS A 662 7.60 20.43 10.22
N MET A 663 7.64 19.17 9.77
CA MET A 663 7.41 18.84 8.37
C MET A 663 5.94 19.02 7.97
N MET A 664 5.01 18.54 8.79
CA MET A 664 3.57 18.68 8.54
C MET A 664 3.13 20.14 8.51
N GLU A 665 3.66 21.00 9.38
CA GLU A 665 3.33 22.44 9.42
C GLU A 665 3.60 23.17 8.09
N ARG A 666 4.43 22.62 7.21
CA ARG A 666 4.73 23.20 5.89
C ARG A 666 3.71 22.82 4.84
N ASN A 667 3.02 21.70 5.02
CA ASN A 667 1.97 21.34 4.11
C ASN A 667 0.76 22.28 4.33
N PRO A 668 0.37 23.09 3.33
CA PRO A 668 -0.78 23.97 3.47
C PRO A 668 -2.05 23.25 3.88
N LEU A 669 -2.18 21.96 3.51
CA LEU A 669 -3.32 21.10 3.83
C LEU A 669 -3.34 20.65 5.30
N SER A 670 -2.23 20.68 6.02
CA SER A 670 -2.18 20.25 7.44
C SER A 670 -3.10 21.09 8.33
N SER A 671 -3.27 22.36 7.97
CA SER A 671 -4.19 23.27 8.67
C SER A 671 -5.66 22.87 8.60
N VAL A 672 -6.04 22.04 7.64
CA VAL A 672 -7.41 21.53 7.48
C VAL A 672 -7.79 20.64 8.67
N SER A 673 -6.93 19.70 9.03
CA SER A 673 -7.17 18.80 10.19
C SER A 673 -7.29 19.57 11.50
N ASP A 674 -6.41 20.54 11.73
CA ASP A 674 -6.47 21.43 12.93
C ASP A 674 -7.80 22.20 12.96
N SER A 675 -8.21 22.75 11.81
CA SER A 675 -9.44 23.52 11.67
C SER A 675 -10.69 22.66 11.92
N ILE A 676 -10.74 21.46 11.38
CA ILE A 676 -11.84 20.51 11.61
C ILE A 676 -11.94 20.15 13.07
N SER A 677 -10.83 19.75 13.70
CA SER A 677 -10.79 19.39 15.12
C SER A 677 -11.28 20.56 16.00
N TYR A 678 -10.79 21.78 15.73
CA TYR A 678 -11.20 22.96 16.47
C TYR A 678 -12.69 23.32 16.25
N LEU A 679 -13.19 23.25 15.04
CA LEU A 679 -14.58 23.54 14.72
C LEU A 679 -15.53 22.55 15.39
N LEU A 680 -15.20 21.26 15.34
CA LEU A 680 -16.03 20.21 15.90
C LEU A 680 -15.94 20.14 17.43
N TYR A 681 -14.74 20.25 18.01
CA TYR A 681 -14.51 19.97 19.43
C TYR A 681 -13.94 21.15 20.24
N GLY A 682 -13.63 22.26 19.58
CA GLY A 682 -13.04 23.43 20.24
C GLY A 682 -11.63 23.14 20.75
N ASN A 683 -11.34 23.56 21.97
CA ASN A 683 -10.05 23.33 22.63
C ASN A 683 -10.04 22.03 23.45
N SER A 684 -10.68 20.98 22.97
CA SER A 684 -10.67 19.67 23.65
C SER A 684 -9.23 19.18 23.85
N LEU A 685 -8.92 18.74 25.09
CA LEU A 685 -7.65 18.09 25.36
C LEU A 685 -7.51 16.72 24.70
N ARG A 686 -8.64 16.06 24.38
CA ARG A 686 -8.66 14.70 23.79
C ARG A 686 -8.60 14.71 22.28
N ASN A 687 -9.21 15.73 21.65
CA ASN A 687 -9.38 15.78 20.19
C ASN A 687 -8.47 16.79 19.50
N ARG A 688 -7.61 17.50 20.21
CA ARG A 688 -6.67 18.46 19.61
C ARG A 688 -5.44 17.78 19.01
N VAL A 689 -4.88 18.38 17.99
CA VAL A 689 -3.59 17.98 17.44
C VAL A 689 -2.48 18.37 18.43
N LEU A 690 -1.55 17.45 18.73
CA LEU A 690 -0.42 17.71 19.61
C LEU A 690 0.57 18.70 18.96
N LYS A 691 1.20 19.52 19.81
CA LYS A 691 2.25 20.48 19.43
C LYS A 691 3.59 20.06 20.04
N GLU A 692 4.68 20.69 19.62
CA GLU A 692 6.03 20.41 20.13
C GLU A 692 6.10 20.48 21.67
N ALA A 693 5.43 21.48 22.29
CA ALA A 693 5.37 21.63 23.75
C ALA A 693 4.70 20.41 24.42
N ASP A 694 3.71 19.80 23.78
CA ASP A 694 3.02 18.61 24.29
C ASP A 694 3.94 17.40 24.31
N TYR A 695 4.68 17.15 23.19
CA TYR A 695 5.67 16.07 23.15
C TYR A 695 6.78 16.26 24.18
N ASN A 696 7.19 17.49 24.46
CA ASN A 696 8.15 17.80 25.51
C ASN A 696 7.59 17.59 26.91
N ALA A 697 6.27 17.67 27.11
CA ALA A 697 5.58 17.45 28.38
C ALA A 697 5.18 15.99 28.63
N ILE A 698 5.40 15.07 27.67
CA ILE A 698 5.11 13.64 27.87
C ILE A 698 5.99 13.06 28.96
N ASN A 699 5.36 12.41 29.93
CA ASN A 699 6.01 11.66 30.98
C ASN A 699 6.03 10.17 30.64
N TYR A 700 7.16 9.69 30.13
CA TYR A 700 7.32 8.31 29.65
C TYR A 700 6.97 7.26 30.70
N THR A 701 7.50 7.42 31.95
CA THR A 701 7.21 6.48 33.04
C THR A 701 5.71 6.40 33.33
N ARG A 702 5.01 7.56 33.35
CA ARG A 702 3.56 7.59 33.59
C ARG A 702 2.80 6.94 32.45
N ALA A 703 3.12 7.28 31.19
CA ALA A 703 2.49 6.71 30.01
C ALA A 703 2.69 5.19 29.95
N LEU A 704 3.90 4.69 30.20
CA LEU A 704 4.17 3.24 30.24
C LEU A 704 3.40 2.54 31.37
N ASN A 705 3.29 3.17 32.54
CA ASN A 705 2.48 2.63 33.64
C ASN A 705 0.99 2.58 33.24
N MET A 706 0.47 3.58 32.52
CA MET A 706 -0.91 3.53 31.98
C MET A 706 -1.10 2.35 31.03
N VAL A 707 -0.14 2.08 30.12
CA VAL A 707 -0.19 0.89 29.27
C VAL A 707 -0.21 -0.39 30.11
N ARG A 708 0.71 -0.52 31.10
CA ARG A 708 0.76 -1.69 31.99
C ARG A 708 -0.54 -1.87 32.78
N GLU A 709 -1.15 -0.80 33.28
CA GLU A 709 -2.45 -0.81 33.97
C GLU A 709 -3.55 -1.39 33.08
N ARG A 710 -3.50 -1.11 31.76
CA ARG A 710 -4.50 -1.58 30.79
C ARG A 710 -4.32 -3.02 30.39
N VAL A 711 -3.10 -3.50 30.18
CA VAL A 711 -2.83 -4.83 29.65
C VAL A 711 -2.52 -5.88 30.71
N GLY A 712 -2.07 -5.48 31.89
CA GLY A 712 -1.49 -6.38 32.89
C GLY A 712 -2.47 -7.28 33.66
N SER A 713 -3.77 -7.23 33.37
CA SER A 713 -4.81 -8.03 34.04
C SER A 713 -5.46 -9.01 33.05
N ALA A 714 -5.37 -10.29 33.35
CA ALA A 714 -6.04 -11.32 32.54
C ALA A 714 -7.57 -11.26 32.64
N ASN A 715 -8.09 -10.93 33.83
CA ASN A 715 -9.51 -10.97 34.12
C ASN A 715 -10.28 -9.90 33.33
N GLY A 716 -11.26 -10.37 32.56
CA GLY A 716 -12.05 -9.51 31.66
C GLY A 716 -11.58 -9.52 30.20
N PHE A 717 -10.36 -10.03 29.89
CA PHE A 717 -9.96 -10.24 28.51
C PHE A 717 -10.74 -11.39 27.86
N LYS A 718 -11.26 -11.11 26.68
CA LYS A 718 -11.77 -12.10 25.74
C LYS A 718 -10.83 -12.17 24.54
N TYR A 719 -10.30 -13.35 24.29
CA TYR A 719 -9.45 -13.60 23.11
C TYR A 719 -10.25 -14.32 22.04
N PHE A 720 -10.00 -13.96 20.82
CA PHE A 720 -10.58 -14.53 19.62
C PHE A 720 -9.43 -15.02 18.74
N ILE A 721 -9.50 -16.28 18.32
CA ILE A 721 -8.48 -16.91 17.46
C ILE A 721 -9.22 -17.47 16.25
N VAL A 722 -8.81 -17.05 15.06
CA VAL A 722 -9.39 -17.48 13.79
C VAL A 722 -8.26 -17.86 12.84
N GLY A 723 -8.42 -18.94 12.09
CA GLY A 723 -7.44 -19.41 11.13
C GLY A 723 -7.27 -20.91 11.11
N ASN A 724 -6.22 -21.38 10.47
CA ASN A 724 -5.91 -22.80 10.40
C ASN A 724 -5.28 -23.28 11.73
N VAL A 725 -6.10 -23.44 12.74
CA VAL A 725 -5.70 -23.77 14.11
C VAL A 725 -6.27 -25.12 14.56
N ASP A 726 -5.40 -26.01 15.01
CA ASP A 726 -5.80 -27.23 15.73
C ASP A 726 -6.13 -26.88 17.19
N ILE A 727 -7.39 -27.01 17.56
CA ILE A 727 -7.87 -26.64 18.88
C ILE A 727 -7.21 -27.48 19.97
N GLU A 728 -7.02 -28.79 19.77
CA GLU A 728 -6.45 -29.68 20.78
C GLU A 728 -4.95 -29.38 21.00
N ALA A 729 -4.22 -29.07 19.93
CA ALA A 729 -2.82 -28.63 20.02
C ALA A 729 -2.70 -27.22 20.64
N ALA A 730 -3.66 -26.33 20.39
CA ALA A 730 -3.67 -24.96 20.91
C ALA A 730 -3.96 -24.88 22.42
N LYS A 731 -4.81 -25.75 22.97
CA LYS A 731 -5.24 -25.74 24.39
C LYS A 731 -4.09 -25.68 25.39
N PRO A 732 -3.07 -26.58 25.35
CA PRO A 732 -1.97 -26.53 26.30
C PRO A 732 -1.14 -25.25 26.18
N LEU A 733 -0.96 -24.70 24.98
CA LEU A 733 -0.25 -23.45 24.75
C LEU A 733 -1.05 -22.26 25.29
N ILE A 734 -2.34 -22.21 25.04
CA ILE A 734 -3.26 -21.19 25.60
C ILE A 734 -3.22 -21.24 27.13
N ALA A 735 -3.35 -22.42 27.74
CA ALA A 735 -3.26 -22.57 29.18
C ALA A 735 -1.89 -22.15 29.73
N LYS A 736 -0.79 -22.47 29.02
CA LYS A 736 0.56 -22.09 29.40
C LYS A 736 0.79 -20.59 29.38
N TYR A 737 0.47 -19.92 28.31
CA TYR A 737 0.80 -18.50 28.09
C TYR A 737 -0.31 -17.56 28.59
N LEU A 738 -1.51 -17.62 28.06
CA LEU A 738 -2.62 -16.77 28.50
C LEU A 738 -3.03 -17.07 29.94
N GLY A 739 -2.94 -18.35 30.38
CA GLY A 739 -3.19 -18.74 31.74
C GLY A 739 -2.15 -18.27 32.76
N SER A 740 -0.95 -17.90 32.33
CA SER A 740 0.11 -17.32 33.17
C SER A 740 0.01 -15.82 33.38
N ILE A 741 -0.84 -15.11 32.62
CA ILE A 741 -1.07 -13.68 32.83
C ILE A 741 -1.74 -13.49 34.21
N PRO A 742 -1.28 -12.54 35.04
CA PRO A 742 -1.86 -12.30 36.37
C PRO A 742 -3.36 -12.02 36.31
N LYS A 743 -4.14 -12.64 37.19
CA LYS A 743 -5.60 -12.53 37.17
C LYS A 743 -6.09 -11.08 37.22
N GLY A 744 -5.58 -10.28 38.16
CA GLY A 744 -5.96 -8.91 38.33
C GLY A 744 -7.47 -8.65 38.54
N LYS A 745 -7.91 -7.42 38.36
CA LYS A 745 -9.32 -7.02 38.43
C LYS A 745 -9.90 -6.84 37.03
N ALA A 746 -11.10 -7.38 36.79
CA ALA A 746 -11.82 -7.12 35.55
C ALA A 746 -12.19 -5.64 35.46
N PRO A 747 -11.83 -4.95 34.38
CA PRO A 747 -12.29 -3.58 34.17
C PRO A 747 -13.81 -3.53 33.99
N LYS A 748 -14.45 -2.49 34.51
CA LYS A 748 -15.86 -2.24 34.27
C LYS A 748 -16.06 -1.64 32.88
N GLU A 749 -17.17 -1.97 32.27
CA GLU A 749 -17.63 -1.30 31.07
C GLU A 749 -17.90 0.18 31.41
N MET A 750 -17.43 1.04 30.54
CA MET A 750 -17.64 2.48 30.67
C MET A 750 -18.88 2.92 29.89
N ASP A 751 -19.56 3.95 30.40
CA ASP A 751 -20.68 4.58 29.69
C ASP A 751 -20.13 5.40 28.52
N ARG A 752 -20.28 4.88 27.32
CA ARG A 752 -19.79 5.50 26.07
C ARG A 752 -20.57 6.74 25.66
N LYS A 753 -21.71 7.02 26.28
CA LYS A 753 -22.45 8.28 26.10
C LYS A 753 -21.74 9.49 26.75
N LYS A 754 -20.71 9.21 27.56
CA LYS A 754 -19.84 10.24 28.15
C LYS A 754 -18.70 10.68 27.23
N ASP A 755 -18.60 10.10 26.04
CA ASP A 755 -17.66 10.57 25.02
C ASP A 755 -17.95 12.02 24.63
N GLU A 756 -16.93 12.69 24.12
CA GLU A 756 -17.10 14.06 23.65
C GLU A 756 -17.98 14.09 22.40
N LYS A 757 -18.96 14.98 22.43
CA LYS A 757 -19.83 15.22 21.29
C LYS A 757 -19.28 16.36 20.45
N HIS A 758 -19.39 16.24 19.16
CA HIS A 758 -19.11 17.39 18.30
C HIS A 758 -20.16 18.48 18.48
N ARG A 759 -19.78 19.70 18.13
CA ARG A 759 -20.68 20.84 18.11
C ARG A 759 -21.75 20.65 17.05
N THR A 760 -22.93 21.20 17.30
CA THR A 760 -24.09 21.19 16.38
C THR A 760 -24.29 22.53 15.71
N GLY A 761 -25.11 22.57 14.67
CA GLY A 761 -25.43 23.75 13.86
C GLY A 761 -24.50 23.90 12.66
N LYS A 762 -24.66 25.03 11.95
CA LYS A 762 -23.84 25.36 10.80
C LYS A 762 -22.50 25.97 11.25
N MET A 763 -21.40 25.35 10.87
CA MET A 763 -20.03 25.82 11.06
C MET A 763 -19.41 26.05 9.70
N THR A 764 -18.95 27.26 9.42
CA THR A 764 -18.36 27.60 8.12
C THR A 764 -17.03 28.28 8.36
N ILE A 765 -16.02 27.86 7.62
CA ILE A 765 -14.71 28.51 7.56
C ILE A 765 -14.21 28.55 6.12
N GLU A 766 -13.80 29.74 5.72
CA GLU A 766 -13.06 29.93 4.47
C GLU A 766 -11.78 30.72 4.78
N TYR A 767 -10.66 30.19 4.31
CA TYR A 767 -9.36 30.84 4.52
C TYR A 767 -8.40 30.55 3.36
N LYS A 768 -7.30 31.29 3.33
CA LYS A 768 -6.34 31.22 2.25
C LYS A 768 -4.96 30.80 2.75
N ARG A 769 -4.23 30.10 1.89
CA ARG A 769 -2.82 29.74 2.06
C ARG A 769 -2.08 29.94 0.75
N ASP A 770 -0.78 29.99 0.81
CA ASP A 770 0.07 30.03 -0.37
C ASP A 770 0.25 28.59 -0.89
N PHE A 771 -0.08 28.40 -2.15
CA PHE A 771 0.16 27.17 -2.91
C PHE A 771 0.96 27.52 -4.15
N ASP A 772 1.98 26.74 -4.45
CA ASP A 772 2.75 26.89 -5.68
C ASP A 772 1.93 26.50 -6.92
N THR A 773 1.08 25.49 -6.81
CA THR A 773 0.02 25.21 -7.78
C THR A 773 -1.30 25.76 -7.24
N PRO A 774 -1.93 26.75 -7.89
CA PRO A 774 -3.20 27.31 -7.42
C PRO A 774 -4.26 26.24 -7.25
N THR A 775 -4.67 25.99 -6.02
CA THR A 775 -5.56 24.88 -5.64
C THR A 775 -6.54 25.36 -4.57
N ALA A 776 -7.76 24.82 -4.60
CA ALA A 776 -8.65 24.86 -3.46
C ALA A 776 -8.99 23.43 -2.98
N ILE A 777 -9.22 23.27 -1.69
CA ILE A 777 -9.85 22.10 -1.10
C ILE A 777 -11.19 22.51 -0.53
N VAL A 778 -12.23 21.76 -0.89
CA VAL A 778 -13.56 21.85 -0.30
C VAL A 778 -13.77 20.62 0.56
N LEU A 779 -14.20 20.80 1.81
CA LEU A 779 -14.55 19.73 2.72
C LEU A 779 -15.85 20.08 3.43
N ASP A 780 -16.84 19.21 3.22
CA ASP A 780 -18.11 19.28 3.93
C ASP A 780 -18.30 18.06 4.84
N ALA A 781 -18.75 18.27 6.06
CA ALA A 781 -19.16 17.21 6.96
C ALA A 781 -20.56 17.52 7.46
N LEU A 782 -21.51 16.63 7.19
CA LEU A 782 -22.92 16.76 7.56
C LEU A 782 -23.30 15.65 8.54
N PHE A 783 -24.16 15.94 9.51
CA PHE A 783 -24.53 14.99 10.56
C PHE A 783 -26.05 14.93 10.74
N GLY A 784 -26.59 13.72 10.95
CA GLY A 784 -28.01 13.55 11.19
C GLY A 784 -28.32 12.36 12.07
N SER A 785 -29.37 12.44 12.89
CA SER A 785 -29.79 11.36 13.78
C SER A 785 -30.27 10.13 13.00
N VAL A 786 -29.79 8.94 13.38
CA VAL A 786 -30.20 7.67 12.84
C VAL A 786 -30.24 6.63 13.96
N GLN A 787 -31.19 5.68 13.91
CA GLN A 787 -31.13 4.52 14.79
C GLN A 787 -29.98 3.62 14.36
N TYR A 788 -29.09 3.28 15.29
CA TYR A 788 -27.95 2.41 15.03
C TYR A 788 -28.38 0.94 15.00
N ASP A 789 -28.46 0.37 13.83
CA ASP A 789 -28.73 -1.06 13.58
C ASP A 789 -28.04 -1.53 12.30
N GLN A 790 -28.18 -2.82 11.99
CA GLN A 790 -27.56 -3.39 10.78
C GLN A 790 -28.17 -2.80 9.49
N LYS A 791 -29.48 -2.48 9.49
CA LYS A 791 -30.12 -1.86 8.32
C LYS A 791 -29.52 -0.49 8.04
N ALA A 792 -29.32 0.33 9.08
CA ALA A 792 -28.71 1.65 8.94
C ALA A 792 -27.26 1.57 8.42
N LEU A 793 -26.45 0.61 8.90
CA LEU A 793 -25.09 0.38 8.41
C LEU A 793 -25.07 -0.01 6.92
N LEU A 794 -25.99 -0.88 6.49
CA LEU A 794 -26.08 -1.27 5.08
C LEU A 794 -26.62 -0.14 4.21
N THR A 795 -27.63 0.60 4.70
CA THR A 795 -28.19 1.78 4.01
C THR A 795 -27.12 2.86 3.82
N SER A 796 -26.29 3.12 4.83
CA SER A 796 -25.17 4.08 4.71
C SER A 796 -24.15 3.66 3.65
N SER A 797 -23.86 2.37 3.54
CA SER A 797 -22.95 1.86 2.50
C SER A 797 -23.54 2.01 1.08
N ILE A 798 -24.85 1.86 0.92
CA ILE A 798 -25.53 2.14 -0.34
C ILE A 798 -25.50 3.65 -0.64
N LEU A 799 -25.84 4.49 0.35
CA LEU A 799 -25.80 5.94 0.21
C LEU A 799 -24.41 6.44 -0.20
N ASN A 800 -23.35 5.87 0.39
CA ASN A 800 -21.96 6.18 0.00
C ASN A 800 -21.73 5.92 -1.50
N SER A 801 -22.11 4.75 -1.97
CA SER A 801 -21.95 4.39 -3.39
C SER A 801 -22.77 5.28 -4.32
N VAL A 802 -23.99 5.67 -3.91
CA VAL A 802 -24.84 6.61 -4.65
C VAL A 802 -24.19 7.99 -4.73
N LEU A 803 -23.67 8.51 -3.61
CA LEU A 803 -23.00 9.80 -3.58
C LEU A 803 -21.71 9.80 -4.41
N ASP A 804 -20.88 8.77 -4.30
CA ASP A 804 -19.65 8.66 -5.12
C ASP A 804 -19.99 8.73 -6.63
N GLN A 805 -20.97 7.95 -7.09
CA GLN A 805 -21.38 7.96 -8.49
C GLN A 805 -21.98 9.32 -8.90
N THR A 806 -22.77 9.93 -8.01
CA THR A 806 -23.38 11.25 -8.27
C THR A 806 -22.31 12.35 -8.40
N LEU A 807 -21.30 12.35 -7.53
CA LEU A 807 -20.22 13.33 -7.56
C LEU A 807 -19.33 13.15 -8.79
N ILE A 808 -19.03 11.90 -9.16
CA ILE A 808 -18.28 11.63 -10.40
C ILE A 808 -19.06 12.17 -11.59
N ALA A 809 -20.33 11.84 -11.73
CA ALA A 809 -21.15 12.27 -12.86
C ALA A 809 -21.37 13.80 -12.93
N SER A 810 -21.44 14.47 -11.77
CA SER A 810 -21.70 15.90 -11.70
C SER A 810 -20.43 16.76 -11.76
N ILE A 811 -19.63 16.75 -10.70
CA ILE A 811 -18.53 17.71 -10.58
C ILE A 811 -17.25 17.29 -11.31
N ARG A 812 -17.07 15.98 -11.62
CA ARG A 812 -15.97 15.52 -12.45
C ARG A 812 -16.33 15.54 -13.94
N GLU A 813 -17.37 14.78 -14.35
CA GLU A 813 -17.67 14.57 -15.77
C GLU A 813 -18.37 15.80 -16.38
N ARG A 814 -19.47 16.27 -15.78
CA ARG A 814 -20.27 17.38 -16.33
C ARG A 814 -19.57 18.75 -16.20
N GLU A 815 -18.99 19.05 -15.02
CA GLU A 815 -18.37 20.34 -14.73
C GLU A 815 -16.88 20.38 -15.05
N SER A 816 -16.24 19.24 -15.28
CA SER A 816 -14.78 19.11 -15.42
C SER A 816 -14.05 19.93 -14.33
N GLY A 817 -14.59 19.83 -13.10
CA GLY A 817 -14.21 20.73 -12.02
C GLY A 817 -13.28 20.12 -10.98
N THR A 818 -13.13 18.79 -10.98
CA THR A 818 -12.25 18.05 -10.09
C THR A 818 -11.85 16.73 -10.72
N TYR A 819 -10.68 16.23 -10.36
CA TYR A 819 -10.25 14.90 -10.81
C TYR A 819 -10.87 13.77 -9.99
N SER A 820 -10.84 13.85 -8.66
CA SER A 820 -11.22 12.76 -7.77
C SER A 820 -12.05 13.28 -6.60
N PRO A 821 -13.38 13.40 -6.77
CA PRO A 821 -14.26 13.73 -5.66
C PRO A 821 -14.40 12.51 -4.74
N TYR A 822 -14.53 12.77 -3.44
CA TYR A 822 -14.71 11.73 -2.42
C TYR A 822 -16.00 11.98 -1.64
N ALA A 823 -16.77 10.91 -1.42
CA ALA A 823 -17.85 10.87 -0.44
C ALA A 823 -17.59 9.75 0.58
N GLY A 824 -17.84 10.03 1.85
CA GLY A 824 -17.79 9.05 2.93
C GLY A 824 -19.06 9.10 3.76
N VAL A 825 -19.73 7.97 3.95
CA VAL A 825 -20.95 7.88 4.79
C VAL A 825 -20.69 6.87 5.89
N ASN A 826 -20.78 7.31 7.13
CA ASN A 826 -20.60 6.48 8.30
C ASN A 826 -21.82 6.53 9.22
N VAL A 827 -22.03 5.49 10.02
CA VAL A 827 -23.03 5.43 11.08
C VAL A 827 -22.35 5.08 12.39
N GLN A 828 -22.55 5.90 13.40
CA GLN A 828 -21.98 5.69 14.73
C GLN A 828 -23.07 5.43 15.76
N GLU A 829 -22.72 4.64 16.80
CA GLU A 829 -23.59 4.34 17.94
C GLU A 829 -23.39 5.33 19.08
N PHE A 830 -22.19 5.85 19.25
CA PHE A 830 -21.76 6.68 20.37
C PHE A 830 -20.89 7.87 19.88
N PRO A 831 -20.92 8.99 20.61
CA PRO A 831 -21.71 9.29 21.84
C PRO A 831 -23.21 9.38 21.57
N GLU A 832 -23.62 9.66 20.36
CA GLU A 832 -24.99 9.74 19.88
C GLU A 832 -25.16 8.85 18.63
N GLN A 833 -26.39 8.35 18.47
CA GLN A 833 -26.69 7.55 17.26
C GLN A 833 -26.93 8.49 16.09
N GLU A 834 -25.95 8.55 15.20
CA GLU A 834 -26.02 9.42 14.03
C GLU A 834 -25.33 8.84 12.79
N THR A 835 -25.66 9.39 11.65
CA THR A 835 -24.96 9.21 10.40
C THR A 835 -24.22 10.49 10.06
N GLY A 836 -22.94 10.35 9.63
CA GLY A 836 -22.14 11.43 9.10
C GLY A 836 -21.89 11.25 7.60
N ILE A 837 -21.95 12.33 6.85
CA ILE A 837 -21.57 12.39 5.44
C ILE A 837 -20.37 13.34 5.33
N THR A 838 -19.28 12.87 4.76
CA THR A 838 -18.12 13.72 4.45
C THR A 838 -17.97 13.79 2.93
N ILE A 839 -17.84 14.98 2.37
CA ILE A 839 -17.54 15.22 0.97
C ILE A 839 -16.27 16.03 0.89
N GLN A 840 -15.36 15.63 0.03
CA GLN A 840 -14.08 16.32 -0.18
C GLN A 840 -13.69 16.29 -1.64
N PHE A 841 -13.18 17.41 -2.14
CA PHE A 841 -12.58 17.48 -3.48
C PHE A 841 -11.57 18.63 -3.59
N PHE A 842 -10.65 18.48 -4.55
CA PHE A 842 -9.71 19.52 -4.96
C PHE A 842 -10.17 20.13 -6.28
N CYS A 843 -9.95 21.42 -6.45
CA CYS A 843 -10.39 22.12 -7.66
C CYS A 843 -9.64 23.44 -7.86
N ASP A 844 -9.91 24.09 -8.99
CA ASP A 844 -9.52 25.49 -9.23
C ASP A 844 -10.09 26.39 -8.10
N PRO A 845 -9.26 27.27 -7.50
CA PRO A 845 -9.71 28.22 -6.47
C PRO A 845 -10.94 29.05 -6.85
N LEU A 846 -11.11 29.36 -8.13
CA LEU A 846 -12.24 30.15 -8.64
C LEU A 846 -13.54 29.34 -8.73
N LYS A 847 -13.44 28.00 -8.88
CA LYS A 847 -14.60 27.11 -9.01
C LYS A 847 -15.09 26.55 -7.67
N ALA A 848 -14.34 26.68 -6.57
CA ALA A 848 -14.62 25.98 -5.31
C ALA A 848 -16.05 26.20 -4.78
N ALA A 849 -16.54 27.45 -4.78
CA ALA A 849 -17.89 27.74 -4.29
C ALA A 849 -18.98 27.20 -5.24
N SER A 850 -18.83 27.40 -6.55
CA SER A 850 -19.82 26.95 -7.54
C SER A 850 -19.92 25.43 -7.59
N LEU A 851 -18.80 24.72 -7.48
CA LEU A 851 -18.79 23.26 -7.41
C LEU A 851 -19.44 22.75 -6.12
N ASN A 852 -19.22 23.44 -4.99
CA ASN A 852 -19.90 23.10 -3.75
C ASN A 852 -21.42 23.31 -3.82
N ASP A 853 -21.85 24.38 -4.49
CA ASP A 853 -23.30 24.60 -4.77
C ASP A 853 -23.88 23.45 -5.63
N VAL A 854 -23.13 22.94 -6.62
CA VAL A 854 -23.53 21.79 -7.42
C VAL A 854 -23.67 20.54 -6.53
N VAL A 855 -22.74 20.27 -5.62
CA VAL A 855 -22.79 19.13 -4.68
C VAL A 855 -24.10 19.18 -3.85
N TYR A 856 -24.43 20.34 -3.27
CA TYR A 856 -25.68 20.47 -2.49
C TYR A 856 -26.92 20.33 -3.38
N ALA A 857 -26.90 20.90 -4.59
CA ALA A 857 -28.00 20.76 -5.54
C ALA A 857 -28.26 19.30 -5.95
N GLU A 858 -27.22 18.52 -6.17
CA GLU A 858 -27.35 17.10 -6.48
C GLU A 858 -27.85 16.29 -5.28
N MET A 859 -27.38 16.56 -4.07
CA MET A 859 -27.91 15.93 -2.85
C MET A 859 -29.39 16.27 -2.66
N ASP A 860 -29.79 17.52 -2.85
CA ASP A 860 -31.20 17.95 -2.78
C ASP A 860 -32.04 17.26 -3.85
N LYS A 861 -31.50 17.06 -5.06
CA LYS A 861 -32.17 16.34 -6.16
C LYS A 861 -32.38 14.88 -5.80
N LEU A 862 -31.39 14.18 -5.25
CA LEU A 862 -31.53 12.81 -4.78
C LEU A 862 -32.65 12.65 -3.74
N VAL A 863 -32.84 13.64 -2.88
CA VAL A 863 -33.94 13.65 -1.91
C VAL A 863 -35.31 13.91 -2.57
N LYS A 864 -35.37 14.87 -3.52
CA LYS A 864 -36.67 15.31 -4.12
C LYS A 864 -37.15 14.35 -5.21
N GLU A 865 -36.26 13.90 -6.08
CA GLU A 865 -36.59 13.07 -7.24
C GLU A 865 -36.46 11.58 -6.92
N GLY A 866 -35.77 11.22 -5.84
CA GLY A 866 -35.45 9.86 -5.42
C GLY A 866 -34.13 9.34 -6.01
N ILE A 867 -33.71 8.19 -5.52
CA ILE A 867 -32.50 7.49 -5.99
C ILE A 867 -32.85 6.69 -7.25
N ASP A 868 -32.07 6.83 -8.31
CA ASP A 868 -32.20 6.02 -9.51
C ASP A 868 -32.04 4.53 -9.19
N GLN A 869 -32.97 3.70 -9.69
CA GLN A 869 -32.99 2.27 -9.42
C GLN A 869 -31.73 1.57 -9.94
N THR A 870 -31.21 1.97 -11.09
CA THR A 870 -30.00 1.38 -11.68
C THR A 870 -28.78 1.63 -10.80
N THR A 871 -28.61 2.85 -10.31
CA THR A 871 -27.55 3.25 -9.38
C THR A 871 -27.64 2.49 -8.06
N PHE A 872 -28.84 2.36 -7.52
CA PHE A 872 -29.11 1.55 -6.32
C PHE A 872 -28.74 0.07 -6.54
N ASP A 873 -29.19 -0.53 -7.64
CA ASP A 873 -28.95 -1.95 -7.96
C ASP A 873 -27.47 -2.26 -8.15
N LYS A 874 -26.69 -1.35 -8.75
CA LYS A 874 -25.21 -1.45 -8.84
C LYS A 874 -24.58 -1.50 -7.45
N ALA A 875 -24.99 -0.61 -6.53
CA ALA A 875 -24.48 -0.58 -5.16
C ALA A 875 -24.78 -1.89 -4.41
N VAL A 876 -26.05 -2.36 -4.48
CA VAL A 876 -26.48 -3.63 -3.85
C VAL A 876 -25.70 -4.83 -4.42
N THR A 877 -25.52 -4.88 -5.74
CA THR A 877 -24.75 -5.95 -6.42
C THR A 877 -23.29 -5.99 -5.93
N SER A 878 -22.64 -4.84 -5.86
CA SER A 878 -21.28 -4.72 -5.33
C SER A 878 -21.19 -5.14 -3.86
N MET A 879 -22.18 -4.79 -3.03
CA MET A 879 -22.21 -5.18 -1.61
C MET A 879 -22.38 -6.69 -1.43
N LYS A 880 -23.24 -7.35 -2.21
CA LYS A 880 -23.39 -8.81 -2.21
C LYS A 880 -22.09 -9.52 -2.60
N LYS A 881 -21.42 -9.02 -3.65
CA LYS A 881 -20.12 -9.52 -4.07
C LYS A 881 -19.12 -9.48 -2.92
N ARG A 882 -18.92 -8.30 -2.35
CA ARG A 882 -17.95 -8.09 -1.25
C ARG A 882 -18.28 -8.91 0.00
N HIS A 883 -19.56 -9.06 0.33
CA HIS A 883 -19.97 -9.90 1.47
C HIS A 883 -19.63 -11.37 1.25
N ALA A 884 -19.87 -11.90 0.06
CA ALA A 884 -19.54 -13.27 -0.28
C ALA A 884 -18.02 -13.54 -0.19
N GLU A 885 -17.19 -12.57 -0.61
CA GLU A 885 -15.72 -12.62 -0.49
C GLU A 885 -15.29 -12.55 0.99
N ALA A 886 -15.86 -11.62 1.75
CA ALA A 886 -15.53 -11.42 3.17
C ALA A 886 -15.83 -12.68 4.03
N LEU A 887 -16.85 -13.46 3.69
CA LEU A 887 -17.15 -14.72 4.38
C LEU A 887 -16.03 -15.77 4.28
N ARG A 888 -15.03 -15.56 3.41
CA ARG A 888 -13.84 -16.40 3.25
C ARG A 888 -12.56 -15.75 3.79
N GLU A 889 -12.69 -14.69 4.59
CA GLU A 889 -11.55 -13.99 5.18
C GLU A 889 -11.47 -14.17 6.70
N ASN A 890 -10.27 -14.51 7.22
CA ASN A 890 -10.06 -14.70 8.65
C ASN A 890 -10.32 -13.42 9.45
N ASP A 891 -9.91 -12.27 8.94
CA ASP A 891 -10.11 -10.96 9.61
C ASP A 891 -11.58 -10.58 9.69
N TYR A 892 -12.40 -10.92 8.68
CA TYR A 892 -13.84 -10.73 8.75
C TYR A 892 -14.43 -11.52 9.91
N TRP A 893 -14.13 -12.82 10.01
CA TRP A 893 -14.66 -13.66 11.08
C TRP A 893 -14.13 -13.25 12.44
N LEU A 894 -12.87 -12.87 12.55
CA LEU A 894 -12.30 -12.34 13.79
C LEU A 894 -13.10 -11.13 14.27
N SER A 895 -13.42 -10.21 13.39
CA SER A 895 -14.24 -9.03 13.67
C SER A 895 -15.68 -9.40 14.06
N GLN A 896 -16.34 -10.34 13.33
CA GLN A 896 -17.72 -10.73 13.60
C GLN A 896 -17.86 -11.49 14.91
N ILE A 897 -16.98 -12.45 15.23
CA ILE A 897 -17.04 -13.19 16.50
C ILE A 897 -16.72 -12.27 17.67
N GLN A 898 -15.77 -11.33 17.53
CA GLN A 898 -15.48 -10.32 18.54
C GLN A 898 -16.71 -9.42 18.77
N ARG A 899 -17.35 -8.92 17.72
CA ARG A 899 -18.57 -8.11 17.81
C ARG A 899 -19.71 -8.85 18.50
N TYR A 900 -19.89 -10.09 18.17
CA TYR A 900 -20.94 -10.93 18.78
C TYR A 900 -20.67 -11.21 20.27
N PHE A 901 -19.53 -11.76 20.61
CA PHE A 901 -19.25 -12.23 21.98
C PHE A 901 -18.83 -11.10 22.94
N PHE A 902 -18.30 -9.98 22.41
CA PHE A 902 -17.91 -8.85 23.26
C PHE A 902 -19.00 -7.77 23.34
N ARG A 903 -19.69 -7.46 22.23
CA ARG A 903 -20.70 -6.39 22.17
C ARG A 903 -22.14 -6.89 22.06
N GLY A 904 -22.40 -8.19 21.93
CA GLY A 904 -23.75 -8.75 21.76
C GLY A 904 -24.40 -8.42 20.42
N ARG A 905 -23.64 -8.07 19.39
CA ARG A 905 -24.15 -7.67 18.07
C ARG A 905 -23.90 -8.77 17.03
N ASN A 906 -24.94 -9.21 16.35
CA ASN A 906 -24.85 -10.21 15.27
C ASN A 906 -25.16 -9.53 13.93
N TYR A 907 -24.14 -9.41 13.07
CA TYR A 907 -24.24 -8.81 11.75
C TYR A 907 -23.97 -9.81 10.62
N VAL A 908 -23.88 -11.09 10.94
CA VAL A 908 -23.69 -12.18 9.96
C VAL A 908 -25.04 -12.77 9.56
N ASP A 909 -25.85 -13.12 10.58
CA ASP A 909 -27.18 -13.69 10.30
C ASP A 909 -28.09 -12.64 9.63
N ASN A 910 -28.88 -13.09 8.68
CA ASN A 910 -29.84 -12.26 7.94
C ASN A 910 -29.25 -11.09 7.12
N TYR A 911 -27.92 -11.07 6.88
CA TYR A 911 -27.30 -9.99 6.10
C TYR A 911 -28.02 -9.76 4.76
N ASP A 912 -28.17 -10.81 3.95
CA ASP A 912 -28.83 -10.72 2.64
C ASP A 912 -30.31 -10.37 2.75
N ALA A 913 -31.01 -10.88 3.76
CA ALA A 913 -32.43 -10.56 3.99
C ALA A 913 -32.60 -9.08 4.33
N ILE A 914 -31.73 -8.54 5.18
CA ILE A 914 -31.75 -7.11 5.53
C ILE A 914 -31.34 -6.26 4.33
N LEU A 915 -30.28 -6.61 3.62
CA LEU A 915 -29.83 -5.88 2.43
C LEU A 915 -30.93 -5.84 1.36
N ASN A 916 -31.61 -6.96 1.10
CA ASN A 916 -32.69 -7.03 0.13
C ASN A 916 -33.97 -6.30 0.60
N SER A 917 -34.10 -5.96 1.88
CA SER A 917 -35.20 -5.18 2.42
C SER A 917 -35.04 -3.66 2.30
N ILE A 918 -33.82 -3.22 1.97
CA ILE A 918 -33.52 -1.80 1.79
C ILE A 918 -34.08 -1.34 0.44
N THR A 919 -34.68 -0.17 0.44
CA THR A 919 -35.24 0.45 -0.76
C THR A 919 -34.55 1.76 -1.11
N THR A 920 -34.72 2.24 -2.31
CA THR A 920 -34.27 3.58 -2.73
C THR A 920 -34.78 4.67 -1.80
N LYS A 921 -36.03 4.48 -1.29
CA LYS A 921 -36.62 5.39 -0.31
C LYS A 921 -35.87 5.40 1.03
N ASP A 922 -35.42 4.24 1.55
CA ASP A 922 -34.65 4.19 2.80
C ASP A 922 -33.34 4.99 2.68
N VAL A 923 -32.69 4.94 1.50
CA VAL A 923 -31.47 5.67 1.21
C VAL A 923 -31.73 7.18 1.11
N ALA A 924 -32.78 7.58 0.39
CA ALA A 924 -33.18 8.99 0.28
C ALA A 924 -33.60 9.57 1.65
N ASP A 925 -34.34 8.79 2.46
CA ASP A 925 -34.76 9.21 3.80
C ASP A 925 -33.58 9.41 4.75
N MET A 926 -32.51 8.59 4.62
CA MET A 926 -31.29 8.77 5.39
C MET A 926 -30.58 10.09 4.99
N LEU A 927 -30.39 10.33 3.70
CA LEU A 927 -29.81 11.57 3.18
C LEU A 927 -30.64 12.80 3.62
N GLN A 928 -31.97 12.72 3.50
CA GLN A 928 -32.87 13.79 3.92
C GLN A 928 -32.71 14.14 5.40
N LYS A 929 -32.62 13.15 6.29
CA LYS A 929 -32.39 13.38 7.74
C LYS A 929 -31.10 14.14 8.00
N VAL A 930 -30.03 13.84 7.26
CA VAL A 930 -28.76 14.55 7.38
C VAL A 930 -28.88 15.99 6.90
N ILE A 931 -29.43 16.22 5.72
CA ILE A 931 -29.58 17.58 5.15
C ILE A 931 -30.49 18.44 6.04
N THR A 932 -31.63 17.90 6.49
CA THR A 932 -32.63 18.66 7.26
C THR A 932 -32.22 18.89 8.72
N SER A 933 -31.21 18.19 9.23
CA SER A 933 -30.70 18.42 10.60
C SER A 933 -30.10 19.82 10.80
N GLY A 934 -29.57 20.41 9.74
CA GLY A 934 -28.83 21.66 9.76
C GLY A 934 -27.45 21.58 10.43
N ASN A 935 -27.03 20.38 10.86
CA ASN A 935 -25.71 20.17 11.48
C ASN A 935 -24.68 19.91 10.39
N ARG A 936 -23.85 20.89 10.10
CA ARG A 936 -22.83 20.76 9.06
C ARG A 936 -21.61 21.63 9.30
N LEU A 937 -20.47 21.14 8.86
CA LEU A 937 -19.22 21.86 8.73
C LEU A 937 -18.94 22.06 7.25
N GLU A 938 -18.70 23.29 6.82
CA GLU A 938 -18.30 23.67 5.47
C GLU A 938 -16.91 24.33 5.59
N LEU A 939 -15.89 23.71 4.98
CA LEU A 939 -14.53 24.25 4.97
C LEU A 939 -14.06 24.44 3.53
N ILE A 940 -13.61 25.65 3.21
CA ILE A 940 -12.94 25.94 1.94
C ILE A 940 -11.58 26.55 2.25
N LEU A 941 -10.53 25.83 1.87
CA LEU A 941 -9.16 26.36 1.86
C LEU A 941 -8.79 26.67 0.40
N ARG A 942 -8.37 27.91 0.12
CA ARG A 942 -7.99 28.34 -1.24
C ARG A 942 -6.55 28.80 -1.30
N SER A 943 -5.97 28.71 -2.48
CA SER A 943 -4.75 29.45 -2.84
C SER A 943 -4.98 30.96 -2.75
N ASN A 944 -3.94 31.69 -2.33
CA ASN A 944 -3.90 33.15 -2.40
C ASN A 944 -3.91 33.68 -3.84
N GLN A 945 -3.40 32.89 -4.79
CA GLN A 945 -3.22 33.21 -6.20
C GLN A 945 -4.10 32.29 -7.06
N THR A 946 -4.47 32.80 -8.23
CA THR A 946 -5.10 32.03 -9.30
C THR A 946 -4.06 31.69 -10.36
N GLU A 947 -4.38 30.83 -11.32
CA GLU A 947 -3.50 30.57 -12.45
C GLU A 947 -3.26 31.81 -13.32
N ALA A 948 -4.25 32.70 -13.41
CA ALA A 948 -4.10 33.96 -14.11
C ALA A 948 -3.07 34.89 -13.46
N ASP A 949 -2.90 34.79 -12.12
CA ASP A 949 -1.92 35.61 -11.38
C ASP A 949 -0.48 35.11 -11.58
N LYS A 950 -0.30 33.90 -12.07
CA LYS A 950 1.02 33.25 -12.31
C LYS A 950 1.50 33.33 -13.76
N LYS A 951 0.63 33.73 -14.71
CA LYS A 951 0.98 34.02 -16.10
C LYS A 951 1.45 35.48 -16.25
#